data_caca40372981c8563c11f5b96b20f3fd
#
_entry.id   caca40372981c8563c11f5b96b20f3fd
#
_cell.length_a   1.000
_cell.length_b   1.000
_cell.length_c   1.000
_cell.angle_alpha   90.00
_cell.angle_beta   90.00
_cell.angle_gamma   90.00
#
_symmetry.space_group_name_H-M   'P 1'
#
loop_
_entity.id
_entity.type
_entity.pdbx_description
1 polymer ?
#
loop_
_entity_poly.entity_id
_entity_poly.type
_entity_poly.pdbx_seq_one_letter_code
_entity_poly.pdbx_strand_id
1 'polypeptide(L)'
;MKQSILTLSLLSALALSSCQRDLDEVSPQSTPQPTESNSPSTPARTFLSTQGAEAGTLYIRIRRSAKNGFRALDAGGASMQSLPLQLAKSLRSIGTEYLEPLFPMDPRFEERIRREGLDLWYIVHFDKKQNLQSAMQTLSSVPEVEYTEPAYEIAQPTGKPVPVNYIGRSDAPAAPYNDPLLPDQWHYHNTGRFSRSIAGADIGLFEAWTKETGKANVIVAVDDGGIDIKHPDLKDNLYVNQAELKGKEGVDDDNNGFVDDIYGFNFIHNNGTIYPDDESHGTHVAGTVGARTNNNIGVAGVAGGDGTEGSGVRLMSCQIFGGKNEGGSGARAMYYSANNGAVISQNSWGYVLKANITAIPQADKAAIDYFIKYAGCDKDGNQLPNSPMKGGIVIFAAGNDGMDYKSYPGAYPPVVAVASMAPNWTAAYYSNRGDWVDITAPGGDTHFPQGEVLSTLSEKITGKEYGYMQGTSMACPHVSGVAALIVSHFGKKGFTNVECQQRLLGALKAQNIDALTGYKGRMGRGYIDASAVFAENKKKAPAKITQLHIDDVSFTTAHLSWLAVRDEDDGLPVEYNLYLSTEKITEANAKDALHTKLNATGYAPGKKITLPLNALHENTTYYLAIEAVDRWGLKSGLTLAQLTTKKNNPPVLTRSSEKKLRVSALTKESFSVTFSDPDQQKVSISVSGESRGVSYQISGDKILFSLRAVAPVGKYEITVTATDVLGAKTLLSIPFEVYTYKAPAFISSLGSHVVGIGQSTTLDVAPTLEKSDGVALTYKARVSDGSLASATINADGQLVIRGLKTGTTQVNLEVSDGISTPVQTSIPLRVVQNTSEPVYSVYPIPATTELNIVLNPATQRANIQIYSLTGVKVLDRDYTVGGIGKVKLLVKNLAPGAYTLRVQSAQGSYTKAFVKK
;
A
#
# COMPACT_ATOMS: atom_id res chain seq x y z
N MET A 1 -13.14 -14.17 -12.53
CA MET A 1 -11.93 -13.37 -12.84
C MET A 1 -12.06 -11.87 -12.51
N LYS A 2 -13.24 -11.24 -12.55
CA LYS A 2 -13.41 -9.81 -12.16
C LYS A 2 -13.47 -9.56 -10.64
N GLN A 3 -13.84 -10.55 -9.83
CA GLN A 3 -13.92 -10.41 -8.36
C GLN A 3 -12.56 -10.41 -7.64
N SER A 4 -11.56 -11.08 -8.19
CA SER A 4 -10.23 -11.17 -7.54
C SER A 4 -9.41 -9.86 -7.58
N ILE A 5 -9.74 -8.94 -8.49
CA ILE A 5 -9.04 -7.65 -8.64
C ILE A 5 -9.58 -6.60 -7.65
N LEU A 6 -10.85 -6.70 -7.27
CA LEU A 6 -11.47 -5.76 -6.32
C LEU A 6 -10.99 -5.96 -4.87
N THR A 7 -10.67 -7.19 -4.48
CA THR A 7 -10.22 -7.53 -3.12
C THR A 7 -8.84 -6.97 -2.77
N LEU A 8 -7.97 -6.76 -3.76
CA LEU A 8 -6.61 -6.27 -3.52
C LEU A 8 -6.56 -4.74 -3.31
N SER A 9 -7.49 -3.99 -3.89
CA SER A 9 -7.45 -2.53 -3.88
C SER A 9 -8.01 -1.86 -2.62
N LEU A 10 -8.89 -2.51 -1.87
CA LEU A 10 -9.44 -1.91 -0.63
C LEU A 10 -8.60 -2.19 0.62
N LEU A 11 -7.88 -3.32 0.66
CA LEU A 11 -6.92 -3.63 1.73
C LEU A 11 -5.66 -2.74 1.65
N SER A 12 -5.26 -2.29 0.43
CA SER A 12 -4.12 -1.40 0.24
C SER A 12 -4.41 0.08 0.53
N ALA A 13 -5.66 0.51 0.53
CA ALA A 13 -6.03 1.91 0.77
C ALA A 13 -5.95 2.34 2.26
N LEU A 14 -5.83 1.39 3.19
CA LEU A 14 -5.63 1.67 4.62
C LEU A 14 -4.15 1.70 5.04
N ALA A 15 -3.19 1.37 4.14
CA ALA A 15 -1.80 1.13 4.53
C ALA A 15 -0.72 1.94 3.77
N LEU A 16 -1.04 2.89 2.87
CA LEU A 16 -0.02 3.58 2.08
C LEU A 16 -0.03 5.09 2.24
N SER A 17 0.72 5.56 3.26
CA SER A 17 1.51 6.77 3.14
C SER A 17 2.95 6.42 3.52
N SER A 18 3.77 6.08 2.56
CA SER A 18 5.19 6.38 2.39
C SER A 18 5.94 5.29 1.60
N CYS A 19 6.85 5.81 0.73
CA CYS A 19 7.93 5.13 -0.01
C CYS A 19 7.60 4.54 -1.38
N GLN A 20 7.84 5.39 -2.40
CA GLN A 20 8.25 4.99 -3.75
C GLN A 20 9.66 4.37 -3.73
N ARG A 21 9.83 3.25 -4.42
CA ARG A 21 11.06 2.83 -5.11
C ARG A 21 10.72 2.03 -6.36
N ASP A 22 11.44 2.35 -7.41
CA ASP A 22 11.32 1.83 -8.77
C ASP A 22 11.51 0.31 -8.87
N LEU A 23 10.74 -0.31 -9.78
CA LEU A 23 11.05 -1.65 -10.32
C LEU A 23 10.89 -1.66 -11.83
N ASP A 24 11.93 -2.10 -12.50
CA ASP A 24 12.10 -2.22 -13.94
C ASP A 24 11.17 -3.26 -14.59
N GLU A 25 10.85 -2.99 -15.86
CA GLU A 25 10.03 -3.81 -16.75
C GLU A 25 10.68 -5.15 -17.08
N VAL A 26 9.88 -6.23 -17.01
CA VAL A 26 10.18 -7.51 -17.68
C VAL A 26 8.99 -7.89 -18.56
N SER A 27 9.26 -8.04 -19.85
CA SER A 27 8.31 -8.43 -20.90
C SER A 27 7.76 -9.86 -20.74
N PRO A 28 6.52 -10.15 -21.19
CA PRO A 28 5.94 -11.47 -21.05
C PRO A 28 6.36 -12.41 -22.19
N GLN A 29 6.88 -13.56 -21.84
CA GLN A 29 7.05 -14.71 -22.76
C GLN A 29 5.85 -15.66 -22.66
N SER A 30 5.50 -16.21 -23.81
CA SER A 30 4.38 -17.08 -24.13
C SER A 30 4.35 -18.41 -23.35
N THR A 31 3.15 -18.78 -22.90
CA THR A 31 2.83 -20.07 -22.26
C THR A 31 2.66 -21.20 -23.27
N PRO A 32 3.18 -22.42 -23.01
CA PRO A 32 2.75 -23.65 -23.66
C PRO A 32 1.59 -24.31 -22.90
N GLN A 33 0.68 -24.92 -23.64
CA GLN A 33 -0.45 -25.72 -23.11
C GLN A 33 0.02 -26.98 -22.38
N PRO A 34 -0.72 -27.47 -21.38
CA PRO A 34 -0.33 -28.66 -20.63
C PRO A 34 -0.80 -29.95 -21.33
N THR A 35 0.13 -30.87 -21.50
CA THR A 35 -0.15 -32.29 -21.74
C THR A 35 -0.36 -33.00 -20.39
N GLU A 36 -1.49 -33.68 -20.25
CA GLU A 36 -1.81 -34.54 -19.10
C GLU A 36 -0.79 -35.68 -18.97
N SER A 37 -0.11 -35.76 -17.83
CA SER A 37 0.51 -36.98 -17.34
C SER A 37 0.12 -37.17 -15.88
N ASN A 38 -0.69 -38.18 -15.60
CA ASN A 38 -1.10 -38.62 -14.28
C ASN A 38 0.10 -39.22 -13.52
N SER A 39 0.60 -38.47 -12.54
CA SER A 39 1.32 -39.01 -11.40
C SER A 39 1.03 -38.11 -10.19
N PRO A 40 0.68 -38.63 -9.01
CA PRO A 40 0.37 -37.81 -7.84
C PRO A 40 1.67 -37.14 -7.35
N SER A 41 1.84 -35.87 -7.69
CA SER A 41 2.89 -35.04 -7.10
C SER A 41 2.57 -34.82 -5.63
N THR A 42 3.37 -35.38 -4.74
CA THR A 42 3.40 -35.04 -3.31
C THR A 42 3.58 -33.52 -3.19
N PRO A 43 2.73 -32.80 -2.48
CA PRO A 43 2.91 -31.35 -2.31
C PRO A 43 4.29 -31.09 -1.67
N ALA A 44 5.02 -30.11 -2.19
CA ALA A 44 6.32 -29.68 -1.64
C ALA A 44 6.13 -29.37 -0.15
N ARG A 45 6.79 -30.12 0.73
CA ARG A 45 6.74 -29.91 2.19
C ARG A 45 7.46 -28.61 2.50
N THR A 46 6.73 -27.56 2.83
CA THR A 46 7.30 -26.28 3.31
C THR A 46 7.83 -26.53 4.72
N PHE A 47 9.15 -26.50 4.90
CA PHE A 47 9.77 -26.60 6.22
C PHE A 47 9.66 -25.24 6.93
N LEU A 48 9.22 -25.27 8.20
CA LEU A 48 9.19 -24.10 9.06
C LEU A 48 10.64 -23.63 9.34
N SER A 49 10.80 -22.32 9.60
CA SER A 49 12.08 -21.76 10.04
C SER A 49 12.53 -22.40 11.32
N THR A 50 13.81 -22.70 11.45
CA THR A 50 14.43 -23.16 12.70
C THR A 50 15.05 -22.03 13.52
N GLN A 51 14.88 -20.79 13.08
CA GLN A 51 15.33 -19.61 13.82
C GLN A 51 14.48 -19.42 15.07
N GLY A 52 15.10 -19.25 16.23
CA GLY A 52 14.39 -19.14 17.50
C GLY A 52 13.75 -20.44 18.00
N ALA A 53 14.22 -21.57 17.50
CA ALA A 53 13.84 -22.89 18.01
C ALA A 53 14.84 -23.40 19.05
N GLU A 54 14.35 -24.25 19.94
CA GLU A 54 15.17 -24.94 20.95
C GLU A 54 16.13 -25.92 20.30
N ALA A 55 17.39 -25.89 20.72
CA ALA A 55 18.37 -26.83 20.22
C ALA A 55 18.16 -28.24 20.84
N GLY A 56 18.15 -29.28 19.99
CA GLY A 56 18.02 -30.67 20.44
C GLY A 56 16.58 -31.11 20.73
N THR A 57 15.57 -30.28 20.37
CA THR A 57 14.14 -30.60 20.58
C THR A 57 13.36 -30.33 19.32
N LEU A 58 12.55 -31.28 18.89
CA LEU A 58 11.56 -31.10 17.82
C LEU A 58 10.30 -31.94 18.07
N TYR A 59 9.21 -31.54 17.45
CA TYR A 59 7.95 -32.30 17.49
C TYR A 59 7.76 -33.08 16.20
N ILE A 60 7.28 -34.34 16.34
CA ILE A 60 6.82 -35.15 15.21
C ILE A 60 5.37 -35.55 15.38
N ARG A 61 4.63 -35.57 14.27
CA ARG A 61 3.35 -36.23 14.18
C ARG A 61 3.50 -37.47 13.32
N ILE A 62 3.17 -38.62 13.89
CA ILE A 62 3.23 -39.89 13.15
C ILE A 62 1.91 -40.16 12.43
N ARG A 63 1.96 -40.99 11.39
CA ARG A 63 0.75 -41.48 10.74
C ARG A 63 0.00 -42.48 11.64
N ARG A 64 -1.33 -42.49 11.58
CA ARG A 64 -2.17 -43.41 12.34
C ARG A 64 -1.77 -44.89 12.11
N SER A 65 -1.37 -45.26 10.90
CA SER A 65 -0.92 -46.61 10.56
C SER A 65 0.33 -47.05 11.27
N ALA A 66 1.18 -46.11 11.73
CA ALA A 66 2.41 -46.40 12.46
C ALA A 66 2.24 -46.50 13.99
N LYS A 67 1.07 -46.12 14.52
CA LYS A 67 0.82 -45.96 15.95
C LYS A 67 1.09 -47.24 16.77
N ASN A 68 0.81 -48.42 16.20
CA ASN A 68 1.04 -49.69 16.91
C ASN A 68 2.50 -49.89 17.34
N GLY A 69 3.49 -49.36 16.62
CA GLY A 69 4.90 -49.41 16.97
C GLY A 69 5.28 -48.54 18.19
N PHE A 70 4.41 -47.62 18.56
CA PHE A 70 4.66 -46.65 19.64
C PHE A 70 3.98 -47.00 20.98
N ARG A 71 3.22 -48.08 21.04
CA ARG A 71 2.45 -48.50 22.26
C ARG A 71 3.33 -48.68 23.50
N ALA A 72 4.55 -49.17 23.34
CA ALA A 72 5.48 -49.35 24.44
C ALA A 72 5.98 -48.01 25.03
N LEU A 73 6.09 -46.97 24.17
CA LEU A 73 6.44 -45.60 24.57
C LEU A 73 5.28 -44.94 25.35
N ASP A 74 4.05 -45.16 24.90
CA ASP A 74 2.85 -44.63 25.56
C ASP A 74 2.68 -45.22 26.98
N ALA A 75 3.18 -46.43 27.21
CA ALA A 75 3.16 -47.12 28.51
C ALA A 75 4.37 -46.80 29.42
N GLY A 76 5.15 -45.74 29.12
CA GLY A 76 6.33 -45.33 29.87
C GLY A 76 7.58 -46.17 29.61
N GLY A 77 7.52 -47.10 28.65
CA GLY A 77 8.64 -47.96 28.26
C GLY A 77 9.53 -47.33 27.18
N ALA A 78 10.69 -46.84 27.52
CA ALA A 78 11.60 -46.10 26.62
C ALA A 78 12.37 -46.99 25.63
N SER A 79 11.73 -47.98 24.95
CA SER A 79 12.44 -48.83 23.98
C SER A 79 12.21 -48.43 22.54
N MET A 80 13.23 -47.87 21.89
CA MET A 80 13.26 -47.67 20.40
C MET A 80 13.25 -48.99 19.61
N GLN A 81 13.25 -50.17 20.29
CA GLN A 81 13.31 -51.47 19.63
C GLN A 81 11.94 -51.88 19.02
N SER A 82 10.85 -51.31 19.53
CA SER A 82 9.47 -51.56 19.02
C SER A 82 9.08 -50.68 17.84
N LEU A 83 9.90 -49.65 17.53
CA LEU A 83 9.60 -48.72 16.46
C LEU A 83 9.84 -49.35 15.07
N PRO A 84 9.13 -48.88 14.02
CA PRO A 84 9.43 -49.25 12.65
C PRO A 84 10.91 -49.05 12.31
N LEU A 85 11.50 -50.03 11.63
CA LEU A 85 12.96 -50.12 11.43
C LEU A 85 13.55 -48.85 10.81
N GLN A 86 12.89 -48.25 9.85
CA GLN A 86 13.37 -47.05 9.18
C GLN A 86 13.34 -45.83 10.08
N LEU A 87 12.26 -45.65 10.84
CA LEU A 87 12.14 -44.59 11.83
C LEU A 87 13.20 -44.74 12.92
N ALA A 88 13.38 -45.93 13.46
CA ALA A 88 14.40 -46.23 14.49
C ALA A 88 15.83 -45.94 13.98
N LYS A 89 16.14 -46.18 12.69
CA LYS A 89 17.45 -45.85 12.08
C LYS A 89 17.62 -44.35 11.98
N SER A 90 16.58 -43.61 11.50
CA SER A 90 16.61 -42.15 11.36
C SER A 90 16.76 -41.45 12.71
N LEU A 91 16.03 -41.88 13.72
CA LEU A 91 16.15 -41.37 15.09
C LEU A 91 17.59 -41.56 15.64
N ARG A 92 18.18 -42.76 15.45
CA ARG A 92 19.58 -42.98 15.87
C ARG A 92 20.58 -42.10 15.09
N SER A 93 20.34 -41.87 13.78
CA SER A 93 21.25 -41.06 12.97
C SER A 93 21.31 -39.57 13.38
N ILE A 94 20.26 -39.05 14.00
CA ILE A 94 20.24 -37.71 14.57
C ILE A 94 20.67 -37.66 16.04
N GLY A 95 21.09 -38.79 16.63
CA GLY A 95 21.52 -38.86 18.02
C GLY A 95 20.37 -38.68 19.01
N THR A 96 19.20 -39.31 18.72
CA THR A 96 18.04 -39.24 19.62
C THR A 96 18.38 -39.86 20.96
N GLU A 97 18.21 -39.08 22.03
CA GLU A 97 18.43 -39.48 23.41
C GLU A 97 17.19 -40.21 23.94
N TYR A 98 16.01 -39.62 23.80
CA TYR A 98 14.73 -40.23 24.14
C TYR A 98 13.60 -39.63 23.35
N LEU A 99 12.44 -40.30 23.40
CA LEU A 99 11.19 -39.91 22.73
C LEU A 99 10.06 -40.05 23.76
N GLU A 100 9.19 -39.03 23.84
CA GLU A 100 8.04 -39.03 24.72
C GLU A 100 6.78 -38.54 24.01
N PRO A 101 5.57 -38.97 24.42
CA PRO A 101 4.33 -38.39 23.97
C PRO A 101 4.27 -36.90 24.31
N LEU A 102 3.94 -36.05 23.33
CA LEU A 102 3.66 -34.63 23.61
C LEU A 102 2.38 -34.49 24.44
N PHE A 103 1.38 -35.31 24.16
CA PHE A 103 0.11 -35.37 24.86
C PHE A 103 -0.01 -36.78 25.51
N PRO A 104 0.31 -36.91 26.81
CA PRO A 104 0.18 -38.18 27.53
C PRO A 104 -1.25 -38.70 27.44
N MET A 105 -1.39 -40.02 27.36
CA MET A 105 -2.71 -40.65 27.32
C MET A 105 -3.42 -40.53 28.64
N ASP A 106 -4.56 -39.88 28.66
CA ASP A 106 -5.47 -39.83 29.79
C ASP A 106 -6.60 -40.87 29.57
N PRO A 107 -6.67 -41.93 30.33
CA PRO A 107 -7.67 -42.98 30.13
C PRO A 107 -9.12 -42.49 30.27
N ARG A 108 -9.34 -41.39 31.02
CA ARG A 108 -10.67 -40.78 31.18
C ARG A 108 -11.21 -40.26 29.87
N PHE A 109 -10.29 -39.94 28.93
CA PHE A 109 -10.60 -39.22 27.65
C PHE A 109 -9.96 -39.87 26.44
N GLU A 110 -9.52 -41.12 26.50
CA GLU A 110 -8.79 -41.81 25.45
C GLU A 110 -9.48 -41.71 24.07
N GLU A 111 -10.82 -41.89 23.99
CA GLU A 111 -11.55 -41.85 22.72
C GLU A 111 -11.45 -40.48 22.02
N ARG A 112 -11.60 -39.39 22.77
CA ARG A 112 -11.50 -38.04 22.20
C ARG A 112 -10.07 -37.69 21.83
N ILE A 113 -9.07 -38.09 22.61
CA ILE A 113 -7.65 -37.90 22.34
C ILE A 113 -7.27 -38.56 21.01
N ARG A 114 -7.71 -39.83 20.80
CA ARG A 114 -7.51 -40.57 19.58
C ARG A 114 -8.26 -39.95 18.40
N ARG A 115 -9.48 -39.48 18.61
CA ARG A 115 -10.33 -38.85 17.57
C ARG A 115 -9.70 -37.58 17.03
N GLU A 116 -9.13 -36.75 17.91
CA GLU A 116 -8.44 -35.52 17.53
C GLU A 116 -6.99 -35.77 17.05
N GLY A 117 -6.48 -36.99 17.20
CA GLY A 117 -5.13 -37.36 16.76
C GLY A 117 -4.02 -36.79 17.62
N LEU A 118 -4.32 -36.41 18.89
CA LEU A 118 -3.31 -35.94 19.83
C LEU A 118 -2.35 -37.06 20.22
N ASP A 119 -2.83 -38.28 20.29
CA ASP A 119 -2.03 -39.50 20.54
C ASP A 119 -0.94 -39.76 19.49
N LEU A 120 -0.92 -39.01 18.38
CA LEU A 120 0.06 -39.15 17.30
C LEU A 120 1.26 -38.21 17.41
N TRP A 121 1.27 -37.33 18.42
CA TRP A 121 2.30 -36.33 18.59
C TRP A 121 3.35 -36.79 19.60
N TYR A 122 4.63 -36.61 19.26
CA TYR A 122 5.77 -36.96 20.08
C TYR A 122 6.80 -35.86 20.14
N ILE A 123 7.49 -35.73 21.25
CA ILE A 123 8.68 -34.90 21.44
C ILE A 123 9.88 -35.78 21.17
N VAL A 124 10.79 -35.35 20.33
CA VAL A 124 12.08 -35.98 20.05
C VAL A 124 13.17 -35.16 20.67
N HIS A 125 13.85 -35.71 21.66
CA HIS A 125 15.03 -35.12 22.29
C HIS A 125 16.29 -35.77 21.68
N PHE A 126 17.20 -34.92 21.16
CA PHE A 126 18.37 -35.40 20.46
C PHE A 126 19.59 -34.50 20.73
N ASP A 127 20.79 -34.96 20.36
CA ASP A 127 22.05 -34.24 20.60
C ASP A 127 21.96 -32.78 20.11
N LYS A 128 22.05 -31.84 21.05
CA LYS A 128 22.01 -30.37 20.81
C LYS A 128 23.06 -29.86 19.82
N LYS A 129 24.11 -30.66 19.53
CA LYS A 129 25.13 -30.32 18.54
C LYS A 129 24.68 -30.61 17.11
N GLN A 130 23.63 -31.38 16.92
CA GLN A 130 23.06 -31.68 15.60
C GLN A 130 22.34 -30.46 15.06
N ASN A 131 22.37 -30.31 13.73
CA ASN A 131 21.62 -29.25 13.06
C ASN A 131 20.13 -29.60 13.03
N LEU A 132 19.30 -28.79 13.66
CA LEU A 132 17.85 -29.00 13.79
C LEU A 132 17.16 -29.13 12.41
N GLN A 133 17.54 -28.29 11.43
CA GLN A 133 16.97 -28.35 10.07
C GLN A 133 17.26 -29.70 9.41
N SER A 134 18.48 -30.22 9.58
CA SER A 134 18.88 -31.54 9.05
C SER A 134 18.15 -32.67 9.75
N ALA A 135 17.97 -32.58 11.07
CA ALA A 135 17.22 -33.56 11.86
C ALA A 135 15.75 -33.63 11.40
N MET A 136 15.11 -32.47 11.21
CA MET A 136 13.74 -32.36 10.70
C MET A 136 13.62 -32.96 9.29
N GLN A 137 14.57 -32.67 8.38
CA GLN A 137 14.59 -33.22 7.02
C GLN A 137 14.75 -34.75 7.05
N THR A 138 15.63 -35.26 7.91
CA THR A 138 15.83 -36.71 8.08
C THR A 138 14.55 -37.42 8.52
N LEU A 139 13.86 -36.88 9.55
CA LEU A 139 12.63 -37.48 10.06
C LEU A 139 11.46 -37.29 9.11
N SER A 140 11.33 -36.16 8.45
CA SER A 140 10.26 -35.93 7.48
C SER A 140 10.35 -36.82 6.22
N SER A 141 11.52 -37.39 5.96
CA SER A 141 11.70 -38.36 4.84
C SER A 141 11.16 -39.75 5.17
N VAL A 142 10.88 -40.02 6.45
CA VAL A 142 10.42 -41.34 6.92
C VAL A 142 8.92 -41.52 6.62
N PRO A 143 8.49 -42.63 5.99
CA PRO A 143 7.08 -42.83 5.63
C PRO A 143 6.10 -42.80 6.81
N GLU A 144 6.54 -43.19 8.00
CA GLU A 144 5.76 -43.22 9.25
C GLU A 144 5.52 -41.84 9.83
N VAL A 145 6.33 -40.84 9.46
CA VAL A 145 6.23 -39.47 9.94
C VAL A 145 5.32 -38.68 8.98
N GLU A 146 4.27 -38.11 9.51
CA GLU A 146 3.34 -37.26 8.78
C GLU A 146 3.85 -35.82 8.70
N TYR A 147 4.36 -35.31 9.85
CA TYR A 147 4.75 -33.92 10.00
C TYR A 147 5.90 -33.77 11.02
N THR A 148 6.75 -32.77 10.82
CA THR A 148 7.82 -32.37 11.76
C THR A 148 7.77 -30.87 11.94
N GLU A 149 7.92 -30.37 13.16
CA GLU A 149 8.10 -28.96 13.46
C GLU A 149 9.11 -28.74 14.58
N PRO A 150 9.78 -27.57 14.63
CA PRO A 150 10.68 -27.25 15.73
C PRO A 150 9.87 -26.95 17.01
N ALA A 151 10.44 -27.26 18.17
CA ALA A 151 10.01 -26.65 19.42
C ALA A 151 10.55 -25.21 19.45
N TYR A 152 9.68 -24.21 19.43
CA TYR A 152 10.10 -22.81 19.45
C TYR A 152 10.32 -22.32 20.87
N GLU A 153 11.36 -21.51 21.04
CA GLU A 153 11.57 -20.77 22.28
C GLU A 153 10.38 -19.84 22.52
N ILE A 154 9.73 -20.00 23.66
CA ILE A 154 8.70 -19.08 24.13
C ILE A 154 9.36 -18.00 24.99
N ALA A 155 8.88 -16.77 24.83
CA ALA A 155 9.36 -15.63 25.57
C ALA A 155 8.32 -15.16 26.58
N GLN A 156 8.79 -14.93 27.76
CA GLN A 156 8.14 -14.11 28.74
C GLN A 156 8.39 -12.64 28.38
N PRO A 157 7.38 -11.77 28.27
CA PRO A 157 7.63 -10.35 28.08
C PRO A 157 8.33 -9.78 29.32
N THR A 158 9.56 -9.34 29.15
CA THR A 158 10.42 -8.87 30.25
C THR A 158 9.97 -7.51 30.80
N GLY A 159 9.73 -7.44 32.09
CA GLY A 159 9.59 -6.22 32.87
C GLY A 159 9.93 -6.51 34.30
N LYS A 160 11.04 -5.95 34.84
CA LYS A 160 11.38 -6.15 36.24
C LYS A 160 10.27 -5.60 37.14
N PRO A 161 9.78 -6.37 38.10
CA PRO A 161 8.80 -5.91 39.07
C PRO A 161 9.37 -4.74 39.88
N VAL A 162 8.52 -3.76 40.18
CA VAL A 162 8.81 -2.68 41.11
C VAL A 162 8.13 -3.02 42.46
N PRO A 163 8.84 -3.60 43.41
CA PRO A 163 8.27 -3.99 44.70
C PRO A 163 7.77 -2.79 45.49
N VAL A 164 6.64 -2.93 46.19
CA VAL A 164 6.05 -1.86 47.01
C VAL A 164 6.24 -2.14 48.49
N ASN A 165 6.56 -1.08 49.22
CA ASN A 165 6.37 -1.08 50.67
C ASN A 165 4.95 -0.60 50.96
N TYR A 166 4.15 -1.41 51.65
CA TYR A 166 2.83 -0.99 52.08
C TYR A 166 2.96 0.17 53.09
N ILE A 167 2.44 1.31 52.71
CA ILE A 167 2.20 2.45 53.62
C ILE A 167 0.72 2.79 53.46
N GLY A 168 -0.10 2.42 54.45
CA GLY A 168 -1.51 2.79 54.45
C GLY A 168 -1.66 4.30 54.28
N ARG A 169 -2.41 4.71 53.26
CA ARG A 169 -2.67 6.09 52.94
C ARG A 169 -4.03 6.54 53.49
N SER A 170 -4.03 7.66 54.20
CA SER A 170 -5.25 8.26 54.72
C SER A 170 -6.15 8.92 53.66
N ASP A 171 -5.64 9.11 52.43
CA ASP A 171 -6.31 9.77 51.31
C ASP A 171 -6.81 8.78 50.23
N ALA A 172 -6.79 7.46 50.54
CA ALA A 172 -7.23 6.44 49.61
C ALA A 172 -8.75 6.54 49.32
N PRO A 173 -9.21 6.38 48.06
CA PRO A 173 -10.65 6.33 47.77
C PRO A 173 -11.32 5.17 48.48
N ALA A 174 -12.62 5.33 48.77
CA ALA A 174 -13.41 4.25 49.37
C ALA A 174 -13.43 3.03 48.39
N ALA A 175 -13.04 1.87 48.89
CA ALA A 175 -13.07 0.59 48.16
C ALA A 175 -14.19 -0.31 48.70
N PRO A 176 -14.78 -1.19 47.87
CA PRO A 176 -15.89 -2.05 48.32
C PRO A 176 -15.44 -3.14 49.31
N TYR A 177 -14.15 -3.44 49.34
CA TYR A 177 -13.55 -4.51 50.14
C TYR A 177 -12.38 -3.99 50.97
N ASN A 178 -11.92 -4.81 51.94
CA ASN A 178 -10.96 -4.41 52.96
C ASN A 178 -9.48 -4.70 52.65
N ASP A 179 -9.18 -5.07 51.39
CA ASP A 179 -7.79 -5.34 50.94
C ASP A 179 -7.00 -4.04 50.94
N PRO A 180 -5.90 -3.97 51.73
CA PRO A 180 -5.25 -2.70 52.04
C PRO A 180 -4.65 -1.96 50.81
N LEU A 181 -4.28 -2.69 49.74
CA LEU A 181 -3.71 -2.14 48.51
C LEU A 181 -4.75 -1.99 47.38
N LEU A 182 -6.01 -2.43 47.57
CA LEU A 182 -7.09 -2.28 46.58
C LEU A 182 -7.27 -0.85 46.11
N PRO A 183 -7.22 0.20 46.97
CA PRO A 183 -7.31 1.58 46.54
C PRO A 183 -6.20 2.02 45.58
N ASP A 184 -5.05 1.35 45.53
CA ASP A 184 -3.93 1.64 44.62
C ASP A 184 -4.01 0.85 43.30
N GLN A 185 -4.95 -0.10 43.17
CA GLN A 185 -5.23 -0.84 41.94
C GLN A 185 -6.12 0.01 40.98
N TRP A 186 -5.53 1.06 40.39
CA TRP A 186 -6.25 1.99 39.50
C TRP A 186 -6.93 1.27 38.32
N HIS A 187 -6.37 0.16 37.89
CA HIS A 187 -6.85 -0.63 36.75
C HIS A 187 -8.25 -1.23 37.01
N TYR A 188 -8.70 -1.28 38.25
CA TYR A 188 -10.04 -1.72 38.66
C TYR A 188 -11.02 -0.55 38.76
N HIS A 189 -10.57 0.58 39.33
CA HIS A 189 -11.37 1.79 39.52
C HIS A 189 -10.49 3.04 39.50
N ASN A 190 -10.35 3.66 38.35
CA ASN A 190 -9.52 4.85 38.16
C ASN A 190 -10.29 6.14 38.48
N THR A 191 -9.95 6.79 39.56
CA THR A 191 -10.54 8.08 39.97
C THR A 191 -9.84 9.31 39.38
N GLY A 192 -8.78 9.12 38.56
CA GLY A 192 -7.95 10.19 38.01
C GLY A 192 -6.97 10.83 39.02
N ARG A 193 -6.74 10.19 40.18
CA ARG A 193 -5.89 10.73 41.25
C ARG A 193 -4.40 10.74 40.96
N PHE A 194 -3.93 9.83 40.09
CA PHE A 194 -2.53 9.79 39.68
C PHE A 194 -2.24 10.83 38.59
N SER A 195 -1.03 11.35 38.59
CA SER A 195 -0.62 12.34 37.62
C SER A 195 -0.83 11.85 36.18
N ARG A 196 -1.55 12.62 35.39
CA ARG A 196 -1.93 12.33 34.01
C ARG A 196 -2.87 11.14 33.80
N SER A 197 -3.36 10.48 34.86
CA SER A 197 -4.42 9.49 34.75
C SER A 197 -5.77 10.17 34.46
N ILE A 198 -6.68 9.44 33.81
CA ILE A 198 -8.05 9.94 33.51
C ILE A 198 -9.07 9.04 34.18
N ALA A 199 -9.97 9.64 34.95
CA ALA A 199 -11.03 8.91 35.63
C ALA A 199 -11.82 8.02 34.67
N GLY A 200 -12.11 6.78 35.09
CA GLY A 200 -12.81 5.77 34.31
C GLY A 200 -11.96 4.99 33.33
N ALA A 201 -10.66 5.35 33.14
CA ALA A 201 -9.73 4.55 32.35
C ALA A 201 -9.31 3.29 33.14
N ASP A 202 -10.23 2.34 33.28
CA ASP A 202 -10.20 1.13 34.08
C ASP A 202 -11.13 0.07 33.48
N ILE A 203 -11.28 -1.08 34.16
CA ILE A 203 -12.21 -2.12 33.73
C ILE A 203 -13.60 -2.02 34.37
N GLY A 204 -13.91 -1.03 35.22
CA GLY A 204 -15.21 -0.89 35.89
C GLY A 204 -15.53 -2.04 36.86
N LEU A 205 -14.52 -2.52 37.60
CA LEU A 205 -14.63 -3.74 38.35
C LEU A 205 -15.53 -3.58 39.59
N PHE A 206 -15.53 -2.40 40.25
CA PHE A 206 -16.33 -2.19 41.45
C PHE A 206 -17.84 -2.32 41.18
N GLU A 207 -18.30 -1.90 40.04
CA GLU A 207 -19.68 -2.11 39.59
C GLU A 207 -19.93 -3.57 39.25
N ALA A 208 -18.99 -4.27 38.65
CA ALA A 208 -19.09 -5.69 38.33
C ALA A 208 -19.23 -6.55 39.60
N TRP A 209 -18.47 -6.26 40.68
CA TRP A 209 -18.53 -6.95 41.96
C TRP A 209 -19.88 -6.83 42.70
N THR A 210 -20.73 -5.86 42.33
CA THR A 210 -22.10 -5.85 42.82
C THR A 210 -22.95 -7.00 42.28
N LYS A 211 -22.48 -7.72 41.27
CA LYS A 211 -23.17 -8.83 40.59
C LYS A 211 -22.52 -10.17 40.82
N GLU A 212 -21.20 -10.22 40.75
CA GLU A 212 -20.43 -11.47 40.86
C GLU A 212 -18.97 -11.19 41.23
N THR A 213 -18.37 -12.03 42.08
CA THR A 213 -16.98 -11.89 42.56
C THR A 213 -16.11 -13.10 42.24
N GLY A 214 -16.65 -14.14 41.60
CA GLY A 214 -15.99 -15.39 41.32
C GLY A 214 -16.45 -16.55 42.19
N LYS A 215 -16.43 -17.77 41.64
CA LYS A 215 -16.87 -19.02 42.32
C LYS A 215 -15.83 -20.11 42.22
N ALA A 216 -15.72 -20.93 43.28
CA ALA A 216 -14.71 -21.98 43.38
C ALA A 216 -14.82 -23.11 42.34
N ASN A 217 -15.98 -23.27 41.70
CA ASN A 217 -16.15 -24.23 40.61
C ASN A 217 -15.64 -23.74 39.23
N VAL A 218 -15.12 -22.51 39.17
CA VAL A 218 -14.48 -21.97 37.96
C VAL A 218 -12.96 -22.08 38.10
N ILE A 219 -12.34 -22.88 37.26
CA ILE A 219 -10.90 -23.08 37.26
C ILE A 219 -10.28 -22.29 36.10
N VAL A 220 -9.30 -21.46 36.43
CA VAL A 220 -8.47 -20.72 35.47
C VAL A 220 -7.08 -21.32 35.44
N ALA A 221 -6.67 -21.89 34.33
CA ALA A 221 -5.30 -22.31 34.11
C ALA A 221 -4.43 -21.10 33.85
N VAL A 222 -3.35 -20.94 34.62
CA VAL A 222 -2.33 -19.89 34.42
C VAL A 222 -1.13 -20.56 33.77
N ASP A 223 -1.07 -20.50 32.47
CA ASP A 223 0.01 -21.07 31.66
C ASP A 223 1.17 -20.04 31.60
N ASP A 224 2.05 -20.06 32.62
CA ASP A 224 2.99 -18.98 32.90
C ASP A 224 4.25 -19.45 33.66
N GLY A 225 4.95 -18.57 34.36
CA GLY A 225 6.18 -18.80 35.12
C GLY A 225 6.03 -19.53 36.46
N GLY A 226 4.88 -20.12 36.74
CA GLY A 226 4.59 -20.74 38.03
C GLY A 226 4.10 -19.74 39.07
N ILE A 227 3.19 -20.20 39.92
CA ILE A 227 2.59 -19.41 41.00
C ILE A 227 3.35 -19.67 42.30
N ASP A 228 3.60 -18.65 43.11
CA ASP A 228 4.01 -18.84 44.48
C ASP A 228 2.84 -19.45 45.31
N ILE A 229 2.81 -20.77 45.39
CA ILE A 229 1.74 -21.53 46.06
C ILE A 229 1.63 -21.26 47.56
N LYS A 230 2.63 -20.58 48.16
CA LYS A 230 2.65 -20.21 49.59
C LYS A 230 2.25 -18.75 49.81
N HIS A 231 2.04 -17.99 48.75
CA HIS A 231 1.69 -16.57 48.84
C HIS A 231 0.41 -16.39 49.69
N PRO A 232 0.42 -15.54 50.74
CA PRO A 232 -0.71 -15.40 51.65
C PRO A 232 -2.03 -15.03 50.96
N ASP A 233 -1.96 -14.24 49.87
CA ASP A 233 -3.10 -13.72 49.11
C ASP A 233 -3.53 -14.63 47.95
N LEU A 234 -2.84 -15.75 47.70
CA LEU A 234 -3.15 -16.67 46.57
C LEU A 234 -3.56 -18.08 47.09
N LYS A 235 -2.95 -18.54 48.17
CA LYS A 235 -3.03 -19.93 48.60
C LYS A 235 -4.46 -20.46 48.75
N ASP A 236 -5.43 -19.63 49.17
CA ASP A 236 -6.80 -20.03 49.41
C ASP A 236 -7.66 -20.10 48.13
N ASN A 237 -7.13 -19.56 47.05
CA ASN A 237 -7.73 -19.59 45.70
C ASN A 237 -6.99 -20.52 44.73
N LEU A 238 -6.02 -21.33 45.24
CA LEU A 238 -5.37 -22.29 44.34
C LEU A 238 -6.31 -23.44 43.98
N TYR A 239 -6.15 -23.96 42.77
CA TYR A 239 -6.66 -25.27 42.38
C TYR A 239 -5.96 -26.33 43.22
N VAL A 240 -6.71 -27.35 43.62
CA VAL A 240 -6.14 -28.47 44.37
C VAL A 240 -6.69 -29.78 43.80
N ASN A 241 -5.80 -30.61 43.24
CA ASN A 241 -6.11 -31.98 42.89
C ASN A 241 -6.18 -32.80 44.20
N GLN A 242 -7.40 -33.13 44.59
CA GLN A 242 -7.62 -33.82 45.87
C GLN A 242 -7.15 -35.28 45.88
N ALA A 243 -7.02 -35.92 44.74
CA ALA A 243 -6.49 -37.28 44.62
C ALA A 243 -4.99 -37.27 44.93
N GLU A 244 -4.26 -36.38 44.28
CA GLU A 244 -2.81 -36.22 44.49
C GLU A 244 -2.45 -35.69 45.89
N LEU A 245 -3.22 -34.74 46.44
CA LEU A 245 -3.00 -34.21 47.80
C LEU A 245 -3.13 -35.27 48.90
N LYS A 246 -4.01 -36.24 48.69
CA LYS A 246 -4.29 -37.35 49.65
C LYS A 246 -3.59 -38.65 49.25
N GLY A 247 -2.97 -38.66 48.09
CA GLY A 247 -2.32 -39.81 47.49
C GLY A 247 -0.92 -40.10 48.05
N LYS A 248 -0.09 -40.77 47.28
CA LYS A 248 1.28 -41.12 47.61
C LYS A 248 2.27 -40.28 46.77
N GLU A 249 3.23 -39.70 47.45
CA GLU A 249 4.31 -38.99 46.79
C GLU A 249 5.00 -39.87 45.73
N GLY A 250 5.18 -39.33 44.51
CA GLY A 250 5.76 -40.02 43.37
C GLY A 250 4.82 -40.98 42.61
N VAL A 251 3.51 -40.95 42.89
CA VAL A 251 2.49 -41.79 42.24
C VAL A 251 1.45 -40.87 41.61
N ASP A 252 1.03 -41.19 40.40
CA ASP A 252 -0.11 -40.60 39.72
C ASP A 252 -1.39 -41.27 40.23
N ASP A 253 -1.97 -40.68 41.31
CA ASP A 253 -3.06 -41.29 42.06
C ASP A 253 -4.44 -41.20 41.38
N ASP A 254 -4.62 -40.28 40.46
CA ASP A 254 -5.84 -40.14 39.64
C ASP A 254 -5.71 -40.69 38.22
N ASN A 255 -4.50 -41.20 37.88
CA ASN A 255 -4.16 -41.83 36.61
C ASN A 255 -4.43 -40.93 35.42
N ASN A 256 -4.10 -39.62 35.56
CA ASN A 256 -4.24 -38.60 34.52
C ASN A 256 -3.00 -38.47 33.64
N GLY A 257 -1.90 -39.15 33.98
CA GLY A 257 -0.60 -39.11 33.30
C GLY A 257 0.39 -38.09 33.88
N PHE A 258 0.09 -37.43 35.02
CA PHE A 258 0.88 -36.40 35.66
C PHE A 258 1.04 -36.66 37.16
N VAL A 259 2.25 -36.97 37.58
CA VAL A 259 2.56 -37.38 38.97
C VAL A 259 2.62 -36.15 39.89
N ASP A 260 2.00 -36.24 41.07
CA ASP A 260 2.01 -35.23 42.14
C ASP A 260 1.50 -33.83 41.66
N ASP A 261 0.51 -33.75 40.76
CA ASP A 261 0.00 -32.49 40.20
C ASP A 261 -1.00 -31.75 41.10
N ILE A 262 -0.62 -31.60 42.39
CA ILE A 262 -1.49 -31.09 43.47
C ILE A 262 -2.07 -29.72 43.16
N TYR A 263 -1.23 -28.77 42.69
CA TYR A 263 -1.64 -27.37 42.37
C TYR A 263 -1.59 -27.05 40.88
N GLY A 264 -1.39 -28.08 40.07
CA GLY A 264 -1.06 -27.99 38.64
C GLY A 264 0.24 -28.70 38.35
N PHE A 265 0.92 -28.38 37.25
CA PHE A 265 2.08 -29.16 36.84
C PHE A 265 3.20 -28.27 36.26
N ASN A 266 4.45 -28.69 36.47
CA ASN A 266 5.65 -28.04 35.93
C ASN A 266 6.09 -28.76 34.66
N PHE A 267 5.82 -28.13 33.52
CA PHE A 267 6.13 -28.65 32.18
C PHE A 267 7.58 -28.41 31.74
N ILE A 268 8.39 -27.72 32.54
CA ILE A 268 9.82 -27.56 32.32
C ILE A 268 10.56 -28.83 32.79
N HIS A 269 10.23 -29.26 34.00
CA HIS A 269 10.89 -30.38 34.65
C HIS A 269 10.05 -31.67 34.69
N ASN A 270 8.86 -31.63 34.08
CA ASN A 270 7.95 -32.74 34.00
C ASN A 270 7.62 -33.38 35.38
N ASN A 271 7.23 -32.57 36.35
CA ASN A 271 6.85 -32.98 37.70
C ASN A 271 5.83 -32.02 38.35
N GLY A 272 5.26 -32.41 39.50
CA GLY A 272 4.30 -31.60 40.23
C GLY A 272 4.89 -30.46 41.10
N THR A 273 6.21 -30.23 41.09
CA THR A 273 6.86 -29.20 41.91
C THR A 273 6.76 -27.83 41.26
N ILE A 274 5.86 -26.99 41.76
CA ILE A 274 5.65 -25.61 41.30
C ILE A 274 6.54 -24.64 42.09
N TYR A 275 7.17 -23.71 41.39
CA TYR A 275 7.92 -22.59 41.97
C TYR A 275 7.77 -21.33 41.11
N PRO A 276 7.86 -20.12 41.72
CA PRO A 276 7.79 -18.88 40.97
C PRO A 276 9.02 -18.72 40.07
N ASP A 277 8.84 -18.14 38.90
CA ASP A 277 9.91 -17.76 37.97
C ASP A 277 10.81 -16.65 38.57
N ASP A 278 11.97 -16.38 37.90
CA ASP A 278 12.98 -15.43 38.37
C ASP A 278 12.51 -13.97 38.47
N GLU A 279 11.40 -13.61 37.80
CA GLU A 279 10.80 -12.28 37.82
C GLU A 279 9.44 -12.25 38.53
N SER A 280 8.99 -13.39 39.05
CA SER A 280 7.68 -13.55 39.73
C SER A 280 6.47 -13.21 38.82
N HIS A 281 6.65 -13.38 37.49
CA HIS A 281 5.67 -12.99 36.47
C HIS A 281 4.38 -13.81 36.61
N GLY A 282 4.47 -15.14 36.70
CA GLY A 282 3.29 -16.01 36.85
C GLY A 282 2.52 -15.74 38.16
N THR A 283 3.25 -15.39 39.27
CA THR A 283 2.62 -14.98 40.52
C THR A 283 1.85 -13.66 40.37
N HIS A 284 2.41 -12.67 39.62
CA HIS A 284 1.76 -11.39 39.39
C HIS A 284 0.51 -11.53 38.51
N VAL A 285 0.59 -12.32 37.46
CA VAL A 285 -0.53 -12.67 36.58
C VAL A 285 -1.66 -13.36 37.38
N ALA A 286 -1.32 -14.36 38.21
CA ALA A 286 -2.27 -15.09 39.05
C ALA A 286 -3.00 -14.16 40.01
N GLY A 287 -2.29 -13.21 40.64
CA GLY A 287 -2.88 -12.22 41.54
C GLY A 287 -3.90 -11.31 40.84
N THR A 288 -3.63 -10.86 39.63
CA THR A 288 -4.60 -10.09 38.85
C THR A 288 -5.86 -10.87 38.54
N VAL A 289 -5.76 -12.17 38.21
CA VAL A 289 -6.93 -13.02 37.98
C VAL A 289 -7.71 -13.24 39.28
N GLY A 290 -7.04 -13.64 40.37
CA GLY A 290 -7.75 -14.21 41.47
C GLY A 290 -7.04 -14.16 42.83
N ALA A 291 -6.26 -13.09 43.17
CA ALA A 291 -5.86 -12.85 44.55
C ALA A 291 -7.11 -12.80 45.43
N ARG A 292 -7.02 -13.43 46.64
CA ARG A 292 -8.16 -13.55 47.53
C ARG A 292 -8.64 -12.17 47.95
N THR A 293 -9.85 -11.80 47.57
CA THR A 293 -10.43 -10.48 47.79
C THR A 293 -11.18 -10.48 49.12
N ASN A 294 -11.22 -9.33 49.85
CA ASN A 294 -11.88 -9.12 51.12
C ASN A 294 -11.34 -9.99 52.26
N ASN A 295 -10.02 -10.22 52.29
CA ASN A 295 -9.32 -11.03 53.29
C ASN A 295 -8.46 -10.21 54.24
N ASN A 296 -8.52 -8.82 54.16
CA ASN A 296 -7.69 -7.89 54.94
C ASN A 296 -6.19 -8.01 54.66
N ILE A 297 -5.78 -8.54 53.50
CA ILE A 297 -4.39 -8.74 53.08
C ILE A 297 -4.22 -8.11 51.68
N GLY A 298 -3.14 -7.46 51.43
CA GLY A 298 -2.58 -7.05 50.15
C GLY A 298 -3.51 -6.49 49.10
N VAL A 299 -3.69 -7.19 48.00
CA VAL A 299 -4.40 -6.80 46.80
C VAL A 299 -5.67 -7.61 46.57
N ALA A 300 -6.56 -7.14 45.72
CA ALA A 300 -7.71 -7.91 45.25
C ALA A 300 -7.43 -8.47 43.84
N GLY A 301 -7.97 -9.64 43.49
CA GLY A 301 -8.03 -10.20 42.17
C GLY A 301 -9.37 -9.92 41.49
N VAL A 302 -9.42 -9.86 40.15
CA VAL A 302 -10.66 -9.57 39.38
C VAL A 302 -11.79 -10.52 39.78
N ALA A 303 -11.48 -11.81 39.94
CA ALA A 303 -12.41 -12.87 40.37
C ALA A 303 -11.98 -13.54 41.68
N GLY A 304 -11.39 -12.78 42.59
CA GLY A 304 -10.81 -13.25 43.85
C GLY A 304 -11.81 -13.66 44.95
N GLY A 305 -13.10 -13.39 44.70
CA GLY A 305 -14.18 -13.68 45.66
C GLY A 305 -14.59 -12.45 46.47
N ASP A 306 -15.32 -12.67 47.56
CA ASP A 306 -15.84 -11.64 48.50
C ASP A 306 -15.44 -11.93 49.97
N GLY A 307 -14.49 -12.81 50.17
CA GLY A 307 -14.06 -13.28 51.50
C GLY A 307 -14.89 -14.43 52.09
N THR A 308 -16.03 -14.75 51.51
CA THR A 308 -16.86 -15.88 51.99
C THR A 308 -16.29 -17.23 51.50
N GLU A 309 -16.63 -18.30 52.22
CA GLU A 309 -16.24 -19.67 51.84
C GLU A 309 -16.86 -20.03 50.48
N GLY A 310 -16.07 -20.66 49.58
CA GLY A 310 -16.51 -21.05 48.25
C GLY A 310 -16.58 -19.94 47.24
N SER A 311 -16.37 -18.66 47.61
CA SER A 311 -16.18 -17.56 46.68
C SER A 311 -14.72 -17.55 46.10
N GLY A 312 -14.52 -16.85 45.01
CA GLY A 312 -13.24 -16.78 44.28
C GLY A 312 -12.97 -17.99 43.39
N VAL A 313 -12.40 -17.74 42.24
CA VAL A 313 -12.02 -18.79 41.28
C VAL A 313 -10.84 -19.62 41.74
N ARG A 314 -10.57 -20.73 41.10
CA ARG A 314 -9.41 -21.59 41.41
C ARG A 314 -8.34 -21.40 40.33
N LEU A 315 -7.12 -21.12 40.78
CA LEU A 315 -5.94 -20.87 39.97
C LEU A 315 -5.14 -22.16 39.84
N MET A 316 -5.11 -22.75 38.65
CA MET A 316 -4.30 -23.91 38.31
C MET A 316 -2.95 -23.44 37.74
N SER A 317 -1.85 -23.79 38.39
CA SER A 317 -0.52 -23.40 37.96
C SER A 317 0.04 -24.35 36.90
N CYS A 318 0.06 -23.91 35.67
CA CYS A 318 0.65 -24.64 34.55
C CYS A 318 2.00 -23.98 34.20
N GLN A 319 3.07 -24.45 34.92
CA GLN A 319 4.37 -23.79 34.80
C GLN A 319 5.09 -24.15 33.51
N ILE A 320 5.25 -23.16 32.62
CA ILE A 320 5.94 -23.28 31.32
C ILE A 320 7.20 -22.42 31.24
N PHE A 321 7.50 -21.58 32.25
CA PHE A 321 8.72 -20.80 32.38
C PHE A 321 9.38 -21.06 33.72
N GLY A 322 10.73 -21.04 33.74
CA GLY A 322 11.52 -21.15 34.94
C GLY A 322 12.52 -20.00 35.08
N GLY A 323 13.77 -20.34 35.34
CA GLY A 323 14.87 -19.41 35.26
C GLY A 323 15.22 -19.03 33.84
N LYS A 324 16.30 -18.26 33.69
CA LYS A 324 16.74 -17.76 32.38
C LYS A 324 16.98 -18.88 31.37
N ASN A 325 16.24 -18.85 30.26
CA ASN A 325 16.25 -19.82 29.14
C ASN A 325 15.68 -21.22 29.53
N GLU A 326 14.86 -21.33 30.54
CA GLU A 326 14.12 -22.54 30.84
C GLU A 326 12.69 -22.41 30.38
N GLY A 327 12.30 -23.16 29.35
CA GLY A 327 10.96 -23.18 28.79
C GLY A 327 10.37 -24.57 28.74
N GLY A 328 9.05 -24.66 28.88
CA GLY A 328 8.25 -25.88 28.75
C GLY A 328 7.27 -25.75 27.58
N SER A 329 6.44 -26.76 27.38
CA SER A 329 5.48 -26.80 26.29
C SER A 329 4.13 -26.17 26.67
N GLY A 330 3.78 -25.03 26.05
CA GLY A 330 2.44 -24.43 26.20
C GLY A 330 1.33 -25.34 25.67
N ALA A 331 1.57 -26.09 24.59
CA ALA A 331 0.63 -27.07 24.06
C ALA A 331 0.30 -28.15 25.08
N ARG A 332 1.33 -28.66 25.80
CA ARG A 332 1.16 -29.68 26.82
C ARG A 332 0.39 -29.15 28.02
N ALA A 333 0.65 -27.90 28.43
CA ALA A 333 -0.05 -27.21 29.52
C ALA A 333 -1.55 -27.03 29.21
N MET A 334 -1.91 -26.60 28.01
CA MET A 334 -3.31 -26.47 27.58
C MET A 334 -4.04 -27.80 27.50
N TYR A 335 -3.36 -28.84 27.00
CA TYR A 335 -3.92 -30.20 26.98
C TYR A 335 -4.21 -30.70 28.42
N TYR A 336 -3.25 -30.56 29.33
CA TYR A 336 -3.38 -30.93 30.75
C TYR A 336 -4.55 -30.18 31.39
N SER A 337 -4.59 -28.88 31.30
CA SER A 337 -5.58 -28.04 31.94
C SER A 337 -7.01 -28.31 31.45
N ALA A 338 -7.18 -28.60 30.12
CA ALA A 338 -8.45 -29.02 29.55
C ALA A 338 -9.00 -30.32 30.15
N ASN A 339 -8.11 -31.27 30.50
CA ASN A 339 -8.48 -32.56 31.08
C ASN A 339 -8.72 -32.50 32.60
N ASN A 340 -8.14 -31.49 33.28
CA ASN A 340 -8.19 -31.34 34.72
C ASN A 340 -9.14 -30.22 35.20
N GLY A 341 -10.14 -29.89 34.38
CA GLY A 341 -11.30 -29.08 34.77
C GLY A 341 -11.20 -27.58 34.54
N ALA A 342 -10.09 -27.06 34.06
CA ALA A 342 -10.00 -25.67 33.66
C ALA A 342 -10.90 -25.39 32.44
N VAL A 343 -11.60 -24.26 32.48
CA VAL A 343 -12.45 -23.77 31.36
C VAL A 343 -11.96 -22.45 30.80
N ILE A 344 -10.93 -21.86 31.42
CA ILE A 344 -10.26 -20.62 30.97
C ILE A 344 -8.76 -20.90 31.00
N SER A 345 -8.05 -20.66 29.88
CA SER A 345 -6.61 -20.72 29.78
C SER A 345 -6.09 -19.28 29.62
N GLN A 346 -5.29 -18.83 30.57
CA GLN A 346 -4.64 -17.53 30.68
C GLN A 346 -3.21 -17.64 30.21
N ASN A 347 -2.84 -16.87 29.17
CA ASN A 347 -1.55 -16.96 28.48
C ASN A 347 -0.88 -15.60 28.34
N SER A 348 0.10 -15.31 29.17
CA SER A 348 0.89 -14.07 29.10
C SER A 348 2.26 -14.29 28.47
N TRP A 349 2.30 -15.01 27.35
CA TRP A 349 3.52 -15.37 26.63
C TRP A 349 3.32 -15.36 25.10
N GLY A 350 4.41 -15.42 24.36
CA GLY A 350 4.45 -15.57 22.91
C GLY A 350 5.78 -16.20 22.48
N TYR A 351 6.02 -16.32 21.19
CA TYR A 351 7.32 -16.77 20.70
C TYR A 351 8.34 -15.64 20.68
N VAL A 352 9.62 -15.98 20.85
CA VAL A 352 10.69 -15.00 20.70
C VAL A 352 10.67 -14.35 19.32
N LEU A 353 10.83 -13.04 19.26
CA LEU A 353 10.72 -12.27 18.00
C LEU A 353 11.65 -12.79 16.88
N LYS A 354 12.87 -13.27 17.26
CA LYS A 354 13.82 -13.87 16.31
C LYS A 354 13.27 -15.09 15.56
N ALA A 355 12.23 -15.78 16.08
CA ALA A 355 11.62 -16.93 15.42
C ALA A 355 10.87 -16.57 14.13
N ASN A 356 10.43 -15.32 14.00
CA ASN A 356 9.69 -14.80 12.84
C ASN A 356 8.56 -15.72 12.38
N ILE A 357 7.69 -16.12 13.33
CA ILE A 357 6.60 -17.06 13.10
C ILE A 357 5.45 -16.34 12.38
N THR A 358 5.09 -16.83 11.21
CA THR A 358 4.04 -16.24 10.34
C THR A 358 2.72 -17.03 10.37
N ALA A 359 2.72 -18.21 11.01
CA ALA A 359 1.54 -19.04 11.20
C ALA A 359 1.70 -19.83 12.52
N ILE A 360 0.58 -20.19 13.15
CA ILE A 360 0.61 -20.96 14.38
C ILE A 360 1.24 -22.34 14.16
N PRO A 361 2.18 -22.81 15.02
CA PRO A 361 2.66 -24.18 15.02
C PRO A 361 1.53 -25.18 15.21
N GLN A 362 1.65 -26.34 14.56
CA GLN A 362 0.53 -27.30 14.52
C GLN A 362 0.28 -28.01 15.85
N ALA A 363 1.28 -28.18 16.68
CA ALA A 363 1.13 -28.74 18.01
C ALA A 363 0.32 -27.80 18.93
N ASP A 364 0.68 -26.49 18.93
CA ASP A 364 -0.06 -25.49 19.70
C ASP A 364 -1.48 -25.31 19.17
N LYS A 365 -1.63 -25.29 17.84
CA LYS A 365 -2.96 -25.27 17.21
C LYS A 365 -3.82 -26.45 17.69
N ALA A 366 -3.27 -27.66 17.69
CA ALA A 366 -4.01 -28.86 18.11
C ALA A 366 -4.43 -28.78 19.58
N ALA A 367 -3.56 -28.27 20.45
CA ALA A 367 -3.85 -28.11 21.89
C ALA A 367 -4.89 -27.01 22.14
N ILE A 368 -4.78 -25.86 21.48
CA ILE A 368 -5.76 -24.75 21.55
C ILE A 368 -7.14 -25.22 21.09
N ASP A 369 -7.21 -25.86 19.91
CA ASP A 369 -8.47 -26.36 19.35
C ASP A 369 -9.10 -27.42 20.27
N TYR A 370 -8.27 -28.27 20.89
CA TYR A 370 -8.70 -29.26 21.88
C TYR A 370 -9.26 -28.60 23.13
N PHE A 371 -8.57 -27.60 23.71
CA PHE A 371 -9.04 -26.87 24.88
C PHE A 371 -10.39 -26.20 24.59
N ILE A 372 -10.47 -25.46 23.50
CA ILE A 372 -11.71 -24.75 23.08
C ILE A 372 -12.88 -25.74 22.95
N LYS A 373 -12.63 -26.90 22.39
CA LYS A 373 -13.67 -27.91 22.10
C LYS A 373 -14.08 -28.74 23.29
N TYR A 374 -13.11 -29.11 24.16
CA TYR A 374 -13.32 -30.19 25.14
C TYR A 374 -13.14 -29.79 26.60
N ALA A 375 -12.63 -28.63 26.94
CA ALA A 375 -12.57 -28.19 28.34
C ALA A 375 -13.98 -28.24 28.96
N GLY A 376 -14.07 -28.77 30.16
CA GLY A 376 -15.36 -28.99 30.86
C GLY A 376 -16.29 -30.02 30.23
N CYS A 377 -15.78 -30.88 29.31
CA CYS A 377 -16.58 -31.91 28.67
C CYS A 377 -16.12 -33.36 28.97
N ASP A 378 -17.03 -34.31 28.84
CA ASP A 378 -16.75 -35.73 28.89
C ASP A 378 -16.07 -36.25 27.62
N LYS A 379 -15.82 -37.56 27.54
CA LYS A 379 -15.20 -38.22 26.36
C LYS A 379 -15.97 -38.06 25.04
N ASP A 380 -17.28 -37.81 25.13
CA ASP A 380 -18.18 -37.64 23.99
C ASP A 380 -18.38 -36.17 23.60
N GLY A 381 -17.82 -35.24 24.39
CA GLY A 381 -17.94 -33.80 24.18
C GLY A 381 -19.22 -33.18 24.78
N ASN A 382 -19.89 -33.89 25.69
CA ASN A 382 -20.98 -33.32 26.46
C ASN A 382 -20.43 -32.61 27.70
N GLN A 383 -21.10 -31.55 28.13
CA GLN A 383 -20.71 -30.83 29.32
C GLN A 383 -20.74 -31.75 30.56
N LEU A 384 -19.66 -31.79 31.31
CA LEU A 384 -19.61 -32.52 32.60
C LEU A 384 -20.61 -31.93 33.59
N PRO A 385 -21.22 -32.76 34.47
CA PRO A 385 -22.24 -32.30 35.44
C PRO A 385 -21.74 -31.17 36.38
N ASN A 386 -20.47 -31.20 36.75
CA ASN A 386 -19.85 -30.24 37.67
C ASN A 386 -19.11 -29.11 36.94
N SER A 387 -19.04 -29.11 35.60
CA SER A 387 -18.42 -28.04 34.86
C SER A 387 -19.40 -26.88 34.68
N PRO A 388 -18.96 -25.63 34.92
CA PRO A 388 -19.80 -24.47 34.74
C PRO A 388 -20.01 -24.11 33.25
N MET A 389 -19.17 -24.61 32.37
CA MET A 389 -19.17 -24.26 30.93
C MET A 389 -18.85 -25.43 30.03
N LYS A 390 -19.47 -25.52 28.88
CA LYS A 390 -19.15 -26.45 27.76
C LYS A 390 -18.14 -25.80 26.80
N GLY A 391 -16.98 -26.45 26.65
CA GLY A 391 -15.84 -25.89 25.90
C GLY A 391 -15.07 -24.84 26.71
N GLY A 392 -13.85 -24.52 26.27
CA GLY A 392 -12.97 -23.55 26.95
C GLY A 392 -12.80 -22.25 26.18
N ILE A 393 -12.31 -21.23 26.86
CA ILE A 393 -11.85 -19.98 26.26
C ILE A 393 -10.35 -19.83 26.51
N VAL A 394 -9.61 -19.49 25.46
CA VAL A 394 -8.15 -19.30 25.51
C VAL A 394 -7.85 -17.83 25.25
N ILE A 395 -7.09 -17.20 26.15
CA ILE A 395 -6.83 -15.76 26.15
C ILE A 395 -5.32 -15.54 26.14
N PHE A 396 -4.84 -14.71 25.19
CA PHE A 396 -3.41 -14.43 24.98
C PHE A 396 -3.07 -12.95 25.05
N ALA A 397 -1.92 -12.63 25.61
CA ALA A 397 -1.32 -11.32 25.49
C ALA A 397 -0.88 -11.03 24.04
N ALA A 398 -1.04 -9.78 23.57
CA ALA A 398 -0.67 -9.40 22.21
C ALA A 398 0.84 -9.25 22.00
N GLY A 399 1.64 -9.10 23.08
CA GLY A 399 3.10 -8.88 23.02
C GLY A 399 3.51 -7.43 23.21
N ASN A 400 4.81 -7.22 23.49
CA ASN A 400 5.33 -5.95 24.04
C ASN A 400 6.39 -5.27 23.16
N ASP A 401 6.39 -5.52 21.84
CA ASP A 401 7.41 -4.99 20.92
C ASP A 401 7.04 -3.61 20.35
N GLY A 402 5.82 -3.10 20.63
CA GLY A 402 5.30 -1.85 20.07
C GLY A 402 5.09 -1.92 18.54
N MET A 403 4.89 -3.10 18.01
CA MET A 403 4.91 -3.40 16.58
C MET A 403 3.53 -3.77 16.04
N ASP A 404 3.44 -3.68 14.71
CA ASP A 404 2.24 -3.98 13.93
C ASP A 404 2.47 -5.26 13.10
N TYR A 405 2.53 -6.39 13.78
CA TYR A 405 2.70 -7.71 13.18
C TYR A 405 1.86 -8.77 13.93
N LYS A 406 1.59 -9.89 13.29
CA LYS A 406 0.84 -11.01 13.90
C LYS A 406 1.74 -11.79 14.87
N SER A 407 1.49 -11.61 16.16
CA SER A 407 2.20 -12.33 17.23
C SER A 407 1.43 -13.61 17.58
N TYR A 408 2.03 -14.76 17.26
CA TYR A 408 1.45 -16.07 17.60
C TYR A 408 1.94 -16.56 18.97
N PRO A 409 1.10 -17.34 19.70
CA PRO A 409 -0.24 -17.88 19.37
C PRO A 409 -1.39 -16.86 19.40
N GLY A 410 -1.23 -15.66 19.98
CA GLY A 410 -2.28 -14.66 20.16
C GLY A 410 -3.00 -14.27 18.85
N ALA A 411 -2.32 -14.27 17.71
CA ALA A 411 -2.93 -13.98 16.42
C ALA A 411 -3.67 -15.17 15.76
N TYR A 412 -3.83 -16.29 16.46
CA TYR A 412 -4.64 -17.40 15.99
C TYR A 412 -6.13 -17.12 16.24
N PRO A 413 -7.01 -17.01 15.21
CA PRO A 413 -8.35 -16.44 15.31
C PRO A 413 -9.28 -17.04 16.40
N PRO A 414 -9.19 -18.32 16.78
CA PRO A 414 -10.03 -18.88 17.86
C PRO A 414 -9.71 -18.38 19.27
N VAL A 415 -8.52 -17.78 19.50
CA VAL A 415 -8.16 -17.23 20.82
C VAL A 415 -8.60 -15.78 20.97
N VAL A 416 -8.61 -15.26 22.19
CA VAL A 416 -8.86 -13.85 22.49
C VAL A 416 -7.52 -13.15 22.69
N ALA A 417 -7.17 -12.24 21.77
CA ALA A 417 -5.92 -11.46 21.82
C ALA A 417 -6.12 -10.13 22.54
N VAL A 418 -5.29 -9.85 23.56
CA VAL A 418 -5.44 -8.70 24.48
C VAL A 418 -4.30 -7.70 24.30
N ALA A 419 -4.61 -6.49 23.86
CA ALA A 419 -3.70 -5.34 23.85
C ALA A 419 -3.72 -4.56 25.16
N SER A 420 -2.71 -3.72 25.38
CA SER A 420 -2.50 -2.96 26.60
C SER A 420 -2.85 -1.49 26.49
N MET A 421 -3.53 -0.95 27.50
CA MET A 421 -3.74 0.49 27.66
C MET A 421 -3.05 1.05 28.92
N ALA A 422 -2.71 2.36 28.83
CA ALA A 422 -2.25 3.19 29.91
C ALA A 422 -3.43 3.79 30.73
N PRO A 423 -3.18 4.39 31.92
CA PRO A 423 -4.24 4.90 32.80
C PRO A 423 -4.96 6.16 32.29
N ASN A 424 -4.82 6.51 31.02
CA ASN A 424 -5.41 7.70 30.41
C ASN A 424 -6.11 7.41 29.06
N TRP A 425 -6.52 6.18 28.79
CA TRP A 425 -7.13 5.72 27.55
C TRP A 425 -6.18 5.62 26.35
N THR A 426 -4.87 5.94 26.48
CA THR A 426 -3.93 5.74 25.37
C THR A 426 -3.49 4.28 25.30
N ALA A 427 -3.09 3.84 24.10
CA ALA A 427 -2.37 2.58 23.97
C ALA A 427 -1.06 2.68 24.77
N ALA A 428 -0.71 1.62 25.52
CA ALA A 428 0.61 1.54 26.14
C ALA A 428 1.69 1.50 25.03
N TYR A 429 2.80 2.23 25.23
CA TYR A 429 3.81 2.43 24.19
C TYR A 429 4.40 1.13 23.62
N TYR A 430 4.47 0.11 24.44
CA TYR A 430 5.03 -1.20 24.10
C TYR A 430 4.00 -2.13 23.44
N SER A 431 2.67 -1.86 23.55
CA SER A 431 1.65 -2.82 23.12
C SER A 431 1.77 -3.13 21.62
N ASN A 432 1.85 -4.43 21.30
CA ASN A 432 1.63 -4.85 19.93
C ASN A 432 0.19 -4.58 19.52
N ARG A 433 -0.04 -4.42 18.23
CA ARG A 433 -1.30 -4.01 17.63
C ARG A 433 -1.48 -4.65 16.26
N GLY A 434 -2.71 -4.74 15.79
CA GLY A 434 -3.06 -5.28 14.48
C GLY A 434 -4.55 -5.57 14.38
N ASP A 435 -5.00 -5.97 13.19
CA ASP A 435 -6.38 -6.40 12.89
C ASP A 435 -6.77 -7.73 13.55
N TRP A 436 -5.81 -8.39 14.17
CA TRP A 436 -5.93 -9.66 14.88
C TRP A 436 -6.13 -9.50 16.40
N VAL A 437 -5.99 -8.29 16.93
CA VAL A 437 -6.28 -7.98 18.33
C VAL A 437 -7.80 -7.94 18.53
N ASP A 438 -8.30 -8.53 19.62
CA ASP A 438 -9.74 -8.59 19.89
C ASP A 438 -10.22 -7.52 20.86
N ILE A 439 -9.44 -7.22 21.91
CA ILE A 439 -9.86 -6.33 23.00
C ILE A 439 -8.64 -5.66 23.66
N THR A 440 -8.85 -4.53 24.31
CA THR A 440 -7.81 -3.81 25.06
C THR A 440 -8.19 -3.75 26.55
N ALA A 441 -7.20 -3.99 27.43
CA ALA A 441 -7.34 -3.93 28.88
C ALA A 441 -6.16 -3.17 29.53
N PRO A 442 -6.26 -2.76 30.81
CA PRO A 442 -5.16 -2.12 31.53
C PRO A 442 -3.94 -3.04 31.65
N GLY A 443 -2.83 -2.68 31.03
CA GLY A 443 -1.53 -3.33 31.23
C GLY A 443 -0.48 -2.41 31.82
N GLY A 444 -0.83 -1.15 32.03
CA GLY A 444 0.02 -0.12 32.62
C GLY A 444 0.99 0.53 31.64
N ASP A 445 1.63 1.61 32.12
CA ASP A 445 2.66 2.31 31.37
C ASP A 445 3.58 3.09 32.32
N THR A 446 4.86 2.79 32.34
CA THR A 446 5.88 3.43 33.20
C THR A 446 6.09 4.91 32.91
N HIS A 447 5.62 5.44 31.79
CA HIS A 447 5.61 6.89 31.55
C HIS A 447 4.63 7.67 32.43
N PHE A 448 3.76 6.96 33.16
CA PHE A 448 2.82 7.54 34.12
C PHE A 448 3.26 7.17 35.54
N PRO A 449 3.42 8.12 36.43
CA PRO A 449 3.72 7.80 37.83
C PRO A 449 2.63 6.88 38.42
N GLN A 450 3.03 5.73 38.95
CA GLN A 450 2.13 4.68 39.46
C GLN A 450 1.15 4.16 38.37
N GLY A 451 1.56 4.23 37.11
CA GLY A 451 0.75 3.82 35.97
C GLY A 451 0.84 2.34 35.59
N GLU A 452 1.70 1.57 36.27
CA GLU A 452 1.79 0.12 36.11
C GLU A 452 0.67 -0.58 36.88
N VAL A 453 0.52 -1.89 36.66
CA VAL A 453 -0.47 -2.76 37.33
C VAL A 453 0.10 -3.29 38.62
N LEU A 454 -0.61 -3.11 39.74
CA LEU A 454 -0.27 -3.59 41.05
C LEU A 454 -0.88 -4.98 41.29
N SER A 455 -0.04 -5.97 41.68
CA SER A 455 -0.47 -7.33 41.97
C SER A 455 0.49 -8.05 42.93
N THR A 456 0.30 -9.34 43.13
CA THR A 456 1.11 -10.22 43.99
C THR A 456 2.49 -10.49 43.41
N LEU A 457 3.49 -10.60 44.27
CA LEU A 457 4.87 -11.01 43.91
C LEU A 457 5.35 -12.08 44.87
N SER A 458 6.24 -12.95 44.48
CA SER A 458 6.90 -13.86 45.40
C SER A 458 7.93 -13.11 46.26
N GLU A 459 7.76 -13.10 47.56
CA GLU A 459 8.71 -12.51 48.51
C GLU A 459 10.10 -13.14 48.38
N LYS A 460 10.14 -14.45 48.12
CA LYS A 460 11.40 -15.17 47.92
C LYS A 460 12.23 -14.65 46.74
N ILE A 461 11.56 -14.19 45.68
CA ILE A 461 12.23 -13.72 44.44
C ILE A 461 12.51 -12.22 44.52
N THR A 462 11.54 -11.41 44.93
CA THR A 462 11.59 -9.95 44.82
C THR A 462 11.88 -9.24 46.15
N GLY A 463 11.82 -9.97 47.28
CA GLY A 463 11.95 -9.41 48.65
C GLY A 463 10.67 -8.74 49.14
N LYS A 464 9.56 -8.80 48.39
CA LYS A 464 8.25 -8.25 48.72
C LYS A 464 7.13 -9.14 48.14
N GLU A 465 5.98 -9.11 48.83
CA GLU A 465 4.79 -9.89 48.41
C GLU A 465 3.96 -9.17 47.32
N TYR A 466 4.17 -7.87 47.09
CA TYR A 466 3.38 -7.07 46.16
C TYR A 466 4.27 -6.09 45.39
N GLY A 467 3.87 -5.79 44.14
CA GLY A 467 4.57 -4.82 43.32
C GLY A 467 3.88 -4.48 42.01
N TYR A 468 4.48 -3.55 41.31
CA TYR A 468 4.00 -3.04 40.04
C TYR A 468 4.74 -3.73 38.88
N MET A 469 3.99 -4.09 37.84
CA MET A 469 4.53 -4.51 36.54
C MET A 469 3.72 -3.89 35.42
N GLN A 470 4.33 -3.78 34.21
CA GLN A 470 3.63 -3.38 33.00
C GLN A 470 3.79 -4.43 31.89
N GLY A 471 2.82 -4.52 30.99
CA GLY A 471 2.87 -5.42 29.84
C GLY A 471 1.48 -5.80 29.34
N THR A 472 1.38 -6.27 28.11
CA THR A 472 0.18 -6.99 27.65
C THR A 472 -0.04 -8.24 28.50
N SER A 473 1.00 -8.73 29.14
CA SER A 473 0.97 -9.80 30.17
C SER A 473 0.14 -9.43 31.40
N MET A 474 0.04 -8.14 31.76
CA MET A 474 -0.79 -7.64 32.85
C MET A 474 -2.20 -7.29 32.37
N ALA A 475 -2.35 -6.92 31.08
CA ALA A 475 -3.66 -6.70 30.47
C ALA A 475 -4.44 -8.02 30.29
N CYS A 476 -3.77 -9.08 29.85
CA CYS A 476 -4.36 -10.40 29.62
C CYS A 476 -5.11 -10.99 30.83
N PRO A 477 -4.54 -11.03 32.06
CA PRO A 477 -5.22 -11.57 33.21
C PRO A 477 -6.44 -10.76 33.68
N HIS A 478 -6.55 -9.47 33.35
CA HIS A 478 -7.80 -8.72 33.54
C HIS A 478 -8.93 -9.34 32.72
N VAL A 479 -8.66 -9.62 31.44
CA VAL A 479 -9.65 -10.22 30.52
C VAL A 479 -9.99 -11.66 30.99
N SER A 480 -9.01 -12.42 31.42
CA SER A 480 -9.21 -13.78 31.98
C SER A 480 -10.04 -13.76 33.27
N GLY A 481 -9.79 -12.80 34.16
CA GLY A 481 -10.60 -12.58 35.35
C GLY A 481 -12.04 -12.18 35.05
N VAL A 482 -12.24 -11.30 34.07
CA VAL A 482 -13.60 -10.93 33.63
C VAL A 482 -14.30 -12.12 32.97
N ALA A 483 -13.62 -12.95 32.16
CA ALA A 483 -14.18 -14.20 31.66
C ALA A 483 -14.58 -15.14 32.82
N ALA A 484 -13.78 -15.17 33.88
CA ALA A 484 -14.09 -15.99 35.08
C ALA A 484 -15.32 -15.46 35.85
N LEU A 485 -15.53 -14.14 35.94
CA LEU A 485 -16.78 -13.55 36.44
C LEU A 485 -18.00 -13.95 35.60
N ILE A 486 -17.88 -13.93 34.26
CA ILE A 486 -18.93 -14.37 33.33
C ILE A 486 -19.31 -15.82 33.60
N VAL A 487 -18.30 -16.71 33.66
CA VAL A 487 -18.52 -18.15 33.91
C VAL A 487 -19.07 -18.39 35.33
N SER A 488 -18.64 -17.62 36.34
CA SER A 488 -19.17 -17.69 37.71
C SER A 488 -20.65 -17.31 37.79
N HIS A 489 -21.05 -16.28 37.02
CA HIS A 489 -22.42 -15.77 37.07
C HIS A 489 -23.40 -16.61 36.23
N PHE A 490 -23.01 -16.89 34.97
CA PHE A 490 -23.89 -17.54 33.99
C PHE A 490 -23.69 -19.04 33.88
N GLY A 491 -22.59 -19.57 34.49
CA GLY A 491 -22.20 -20.96 34.38
C GLY A 491 -23.28 -21.91 34.90
N LYS A 492 -23.74 -22.77 34.01
CA LYS A 492 -24.76 -23.82 34.29
C LYS A 492 -24.74 -24.83 33.15
N LYS A 493 -25.51 -25.88 33.25
CA LYS A 493 -25.72 -26.84 32.15
C LYS A 493 -26.24 -26.10 30.91
N GLY A 494 -25.56 -26.24 29.78
CA GLY A 494 -25.86 -25.61 28.50
C GLY A 494 -25.19 -24.25 28.27
N PHE A 495 -24.50 -23.67 29.26
CA PHE A 495 -23.67 -22.48 29.04
C PHE A 495 -22.42 -22.87 28.25
N THR A 496 -22.07 -22.09 27.22
CA THR A 496 -20.99 -22.43 26.29
C THR A 496 -19.89 -21.39 26.28
N ASN A 497 -18.70 -21.81 25.87
CA ASN A 497 -17.58 -20.89 25.60
C ASN A 497 -17.90 -19.82 24.53
N VAL A 498 -18.74 -20.14 23.54
CA VAL A 498 -19.20 -19.17 22.54
C VAL A 498 -20.00 -18.03 23.20
N GLU A 499 -20.93 -18.39 24.11
CA GLU A 499 -21.69 -17.38 24.85
C GLU A 499 -20.78 -16.57 25.80
N CYS A 500 -19.81 -17.23 26.45
CA CYS A 500 -18.80 -16.55 27.26
C CYS A 500 -18.01 -15.53 26.44
N GLN A 501 -17.49 -15.92 25.27
CA GLN A 501 -16.73 -15.02 24.39
C GLN A 501 -17.57 -13.86 23.85
N GLN A 502 -18.84 -14.12 23.49
CA GLN A 502 -19.76 -13.05 23.05
C GLN A 502 -19.98 -12.01 24.15
N ARG A 503 -20.22 -12.43 25.39
CA ARG A 503 -20.35 -11.53 26.54
C ARG A 503 -19.07 -10.75 26.80
N LEU A 504 -17.94 -11.41 26.75
CA LEU A 504 -16.62 -10.83 26.99
C LEU A 504 -16.27 -9.76 25.94
N LEU A 505 -16.31 -10.11 24.66
CA LEU A 505 -15.94 -9.23 23.56
C LEU A 505 -16.98 -8.16 23.21
N GLY A 506 -18.21 -8.29 23.74
CA GLY A 506 -19.27 -7.30 23.63
C GLY A 506 -19.33 -6.32 24.81
N ALA A 507 -18.57 -6.57 25.88
CA ALA A 507 -18.59 -5.76 27.09
C ALA A 507 -17.54 -4.63 27.00
N LEU A 508 -17.92 -3.49 26.43
CA LEU A 508 -17.00 -2.42 26.07
C LEU A 508 -17.36 -1.10 26.76
N LYS A 509 -16.34 -0.37 27.19
CA LYS A 509 -16.46 1.01 27.66
C LYS A 509 -16.94 1.92 26.52
N ALA A 510 -17.64 2.99 26.88
CA ALA A 510 -18.14 3.99 25.93
C ALA A 510 -17.01 4.82 25.27
N GLN A 511 -15.77 4.71 25.73
CA GLN A 511 -14.63 5.41 25.14
C GLN A 511 -14.30 4.82 23.76
N ASN A 512 -14.16 5.70 22.76
CA ASN A 512 -13.84 5.27 21.40
C ASN A 512 -12.35 4.99 21.24
N ILE A 513 -11.99 3.71 21.08
CA ILE A 513 -10.61 3.26 20.88
C ILE A 513 -10.07 3.71 19.49
N ASP A 514 -10.94 3.80 18.49
CA ASP A 514 -10.57 4.25 17.13
C ASP A 514 -10.25 5.75 17.03
N ALA A 515 -10.50 6.52 18.12
CA ALA A 515 -10.06 7.90 18.21
C ALA A 515 -8.54 8.04 18.44
N LEU A 516 -7.85 6.95 18.80
CA LEU A 516 -6.39 6.94 18.93
C LEU A 516 -5.72 7.12 17.57
N THR A 517 -5.00 8.23 17.40
CA THR A 517 -4.28 8.52 16.14
C THR A 517 -3.27 7.42 15.82
N GLY A 518 -3.37 6.81 14.62
CA GLY A 518 -2.49 5.75 14.16
C GLY A 518 -2.85 4.33 14.64
N TYR A 519 -3.91 4.17 15.48
CA TYR A 519 -4.31 2.87 16.05
C TYR A 519 -5.68 2.38 15.58
N LYS A 520 -6.34 3.14 14.72
CA LYS A 520 -7.69 2.81 14.23
C LYS A 520 -7.78 1.40 13.68
N GLY A 521 -8.70 0.58 14.21
CA GLY A 521 -8.92 -0.82 13.82
C GLY A 521 -7.79 -1.79 14.20
N ARG A 522 -6.88 -1.39 15.13
CA ARG A 522 -5.69 -2.18 15.48
C ARG A 522 -5.56 -2.53 16.95
N MET A 523 -6.46 -2.01 17.79
CA MET A 523 -6.47 -2.22 19.23
C MET A 523 -7.72 -3.02 19.69
N GLY A 524 -8.28 -3.81 18.79
CA GLY A 524 -9.49 -4.59 19.04
C GLY A 524 -10.77 -3.77 18.99
N ARG A 525 -11.86 -4.36 19.50
CA ARG A 525 -13.21 -3.77 19.46
C ARG A 525 -13.39 -2.59 20.41
N GLY A 526 -12.58 -2.48 21.46
CA GLY A 526 -12.72 -1.44 22.49
C GLY A 526 -11.99 -1.77 23.77
N TYR A 527 -12.17 -0.95 24.77
CA TYR A 527 -11.69 -1.17 26.13
C TYR A 527 -12.69 -2.04 26.90
N ILE A 528 -12.21 -3.08 27.55
CA ILE A 528 -13.06 -4.02 28.31
C ILE A 528 -13.82 -3.30 29.46
N ASP A 529 -15.08 -3.67 29.68
CA ASP A 529 -15.90 -3.24 30.78
C ASP A 529 -16.45 -4.45 31.54
N ALA A 530 -15.91 -4.73 32.73
CA ALA A 530 -16.35 -5.85 33.57
C ALA A 530 -17.82 -5.74 34.03
N SER A 531 -18.35 -4.52 34.13
CA SER A 531 -19.75 -4.34 34.53
C SER A 531 -20.74 -4.66 33.42
N ALA A 532 -20.33 -4.42 32.16
CA ALA A 532 -21.16 -4.64 31.00
C ALA A 532 -21.32 -6.11 30.58
N VAL A 533 -20.53 -7.06 31.16
CA VAL A 533 -20.66 -8.49 30.84
C VAL A 533 -21.98 -9.10 31.32
N PHE A 534 -22.63 -8.47 32.29
CA PHE A 534 -23.89 -8.96 32.89
C PHE A 534 -25.15 -8.51 32.15
N ALA A 535 -25.00 -7.82 31.00
CA ALA A 535 -26.12 -7.42 30.19
C ALA A 535 -26.99 -8.63 29.79
N GLU A 536 -28.31 -8.46 29.83
CA GLU A 536 -29.28 -9.50 29.48
C GLU A 536 -29.52 -9.51 27.96
N ASN A 537 -29.47 -10.69 27.34
CA ASN A 537 -29.86 -10.87 25.95
C ASN A 537 -31.41 -10.91 25.83
N LYS A 538 -32.04 -9.81 25.47
CA LYS A 538 -33.50 -9.74 25.22
C LYS A 538 -33.87 -10.21 23.82
N LYS A 539 -32.88 -10.66 23.02
CA LYS A 539 -33.05 -11.14 21.64
C LYS A 539 -33.63 -10.08 20.70
N LYS A 540 -33.31 -8.82 20.93
CA LYS A 540 -33.69 -7.68 20.09
C LYS A 540 -32.46 -7.20 19.31
N ALA A 541 -32.60 -7.05 18.00
CA ALA A 541 -31.55 -6.48 17.18
C ALA A 541 -31.46 -4.95 17.36
N PRO A 542 -30.30 -4.35 17.09
CA PRO A 542 -30.16 -2.90 17.07
C PRO A 542 -31.16 -2.23 16.13
N ALA A 543 -31.48 -0.98 16.43
CA ALA A 543 -32.34 -0.19 15.54
C ALA A 543 -31.72 -0.08 14.15
N LYS A 544 -32.55 -0.19 13.11
CA LYS A 544 -32.09 -0.07 11.72
C LYS A 544 -31.60 1.36 11.45
N ILE A 545 -30.49 1.47 10.73
CA ILE A 545 -29.99 2.75 10.23
C ILE A 545 -31.00 3.30 9.23
N THR A 546 -31.57 4.47 9.48
CA THR A 546 -32.65 5.01 8.66
C THR A 546 -32.17 5.77 7.43
N GLN A 547 -30.99 6.38 7.51
CA GLN A 547 -30.42 7.20 6.44
C GLN A 547 -28.94 6.94 6.32
N LEU A 548 -28.52 6.61 5.09
CA LEU A 548 -27.15 6.49 4.70
C LEU A 548 -26.87 7.58 3.66
N HIS A 549 -26.12 8.61 4.05
CA HIS A 549 -25.79 9.74 3.20
C HIS A 549 -24.45 9.53 2.52
N ILE A 550 -24.38 10.00 1.26
CA ILE A 550 -23.17 9.97 0.45
C ILE A 550 -22.84 11.41 0.08
N ASP A 551 -21.70 11.88 0.54
CA ASP A 551 -21.23 13.24 0.38
C ASP A 551 -19.90 13.25 -0.41
N ASP A 552 -19.55 14.38 -1.05
CA ASP A 552 -18.25 14.65 -1.66
C ASP A 552 -17.78 13.57 -2.65
N VAL A 553 -18.69 13.13 -3.53
CA VAL A 553 -18.34 12.13 -4.54
C VAL A 553 -17.37 12.73 -5.57
N SER A 554 -16.19 12.15 -5.67
CA SER A 554 -15.13 12.50 -6.60
C SER A 554 -14.94 11.40 -7.66
N PHE A 555 -13.82 11.37 -8.32
CA PHE A 555 -13.44 10.35 -9.32
C PHE A 555 -13.14 8.99 -8.67
N THR A 556 -12.43 9.03 -7.53
CA THR A 556 -11.93 7.82 -6.84
C THR A 556 -12.24 7.82 -5.34
N THR A 557 -12.98 8.80 -4.85
CA THR A 557 -13.31 8.95 -3.43
C THR A 557 -14.75 9.41 -3.22
N ALA A 558 -15.30 9.09 -2.06
CA ALA A 558 -16.57 9.62 -1.56
C ALA A 558 -16.55 9.62 -0.03
N HIS A 559 -17.49 10.33 0.61
CA HIS A 559 -17.73 10.24 2.04
C HIS A 559 -19.09 9.61 2.30
N LEU A 560 -19.09 8.59 3.15
CA LEU A 560 -20.29 7.94 3.64
C LEU A 560 -20.59 8.45 5.04
N SER A 561 -21.85 8.79 5.35
CA SER A 561 -22.21 9.19 6.70
C SER A 561 -23.60 8.69 7.12
N TRP A 562 -23.75 8.41 8.42
CA TRP A 562 -24.99 7.96 9.03
C TRP A 562 -25.05 8.42 10.48
N LEU A 563 -26.21 8.26 11.11
CA LEU A 563 -26.37 8.49 12.54
C LEU A 563 -26.22 7.18 13.32
N ALA A 564 -25.43 7.22 14.40
CA ALA A 564 -25.30 6.10 15.32
C ALA A 564 -26.69 5.70 15.84
N VAL A 565 -26.98 4.40 15.83
CA VAL A 565 -28.26 3.85 16.26
C VAL A 565 -28.19 3.34 17.69
N ARG A 566 -29.36 3.15 18.29
CA ARG A 566 -29.53 2.57 19.62
C ARG A 566 -29.69 1.06 19.51
N ASP A 567 -29.19 0.34 20.53
CA ASP A 567 -29.55 -1.02 20.84
C ASP A 567 -30.50 -1.01 22.04
N GLU A 568 -31.60 -1.79 22.00
CA GLU A 568 -32.57 -1.85 23.08
C GLU A 568 -32.17 -2.78 24.23
N ASP A 569 -31.23 -3.71 23.99
CA ASP A 569 -30.74 -4.65 24.97
C ASP A 569 -29.71 -4.02 25.91
N ASP A 570 -28.76 -3.27 25.36
CA ASP A 570 -27.61 -2.75 26.09
C ASP A 570 -27.16 -1.35 25.67
N GLY A 571 -27.99 -0.66 24.91
CA GLY A 571 -27.85 0.77 24.56
C GLY A 571 -27.09 1.06 23.29
N LEU A 572 -26.05 0.30 22.93
CA LEU A 572 -25.21 0.55 21.74
C LEU A 572 -24.90 -0.75 20.99
N PRO A 573 -24.89 -0.72 19.64
CA PRO A 573 -24.28 -1.80 18.85
C PRO A 573 -22.77 -1.85 19.11
N VAL A 574 -22.16 -3.00 18.88
CA VAL A 574 -20.70 -3.17 19.00
C VAL A 574 -19.98 -2.89 17.69
N GLU A 575 -20.62 -3.14 16.55
CA GLU A 575 -20.02 -2.87 15.23
C GLU A 575 -21.06 -2.47 14.17
N TYR A 576 -20.58 -1.84 13.10
CA TYR A 576 -21.31 -1.66 11.85
C TYR A 576 -20.64 -2.50 10.78
N ASN A 577 -21.41 -3.32 10.05
CA ASN A 577 -20.97 -3.99 8.85
C ASN A 577 -21.26 -3.12 7.64
N LEU A 578 -20.24 -2.73 6.89
CA LEU A 578 -20.36 -2.01 5.64
C LEU A 578 -20.04 -2.95 4.47
N TYR A 579 -20.91 -2.96 3.47
CA TYR A 579 -20.78 -3.75 2.25
C TYR A 579 -20.65 -2.83 1.04
N LEU A 580 -19.79 -3.18 0.10
CA LEU A 580 -19.56 -2.43 -1.13
C LEU A 580 -19.49 -3.40 -2.32
N SER A 581 -20.23 -3.11 -3.39
CA SER A 581 -20.25 -3.93 -4.61
C SER A 581 -20.52 -3.07 -5.85
N THR A 582 -20.09 -3.52 -7.01
CA THR A 582 -20.54 -3.00 -8.31
C THR A 582 -21.85 -3.67 -8.79
N GLU A 583 -22.29 -4.70 -8.09
CA GLU A 583 -23.59 -5.35 -8.30
C GLU A 583 -24.57 -4.95 -7.20
N LYS A 584 -25.83 -4.93 -7.50
CA LYS A 584 -26.89 -4.53 -6.55
C LYS A 584 -26.90 -5.47 -5.34
N ILE A 585 -26.73 -4.90 -4.14
CA ILE A 585 -26.73 -5.65 -2.88
C ILE A 585 -28.18 -5.91 -2.43
N THR A 586 -28.40 -7.13 -1.92
CA THR A 586 -29.63 -7.61 -1.30
C THR A 586 -29.27 -8.41 -0.05
N GLU A 587 -30.23 -8.72 0.82
CA GLU A 587 -30.02 -9.59 1.99
C GLU A 587 -29.41 -10.97 1.60
N ALA A 588 -29.76 -11.49 0.42
CA ALA A 588 -29.30 -12.81 -0.03
C ALA A 588 -27.83 -12.84 -0.47
N ASN A 589 -27.33 -11.75 -1.08
CA ASN A 589 -25.98 -11.69 -1.68
C ASN A 589 -25.00 -10.75 -0.96
N ALA A 590 -25.40 -10.10 0.14
CA ALA A 590 -24.52 -9.22 0.90
C ALA A 590 -23.23 -9.90 1.34
N LYS A 591 -23.28 -11.20 1.66
CA LYS A 591 -22.10 -12.02 2.02
C LYS A 591 -21.03 -12.11 0.94
N ASP A 592 -21.42 -11.91 -0.35
CA ASP A 592 -20.53 -11.99 -1.51
C ASP A 592 -19.94 -10.63 -1.88
N ALA A 593 -20.41 -9.54 -1.25
CA ALA A 593 -19.89 -8.20 -1.42
C ALA A 593 -18.59 -7.99 -0.62
N LEU A 594 -17.81 -6.98 -1.03
CA LEU A 594 -16.69 -6.55 -0.21
C LEU A 594 -17.21 -6.04 1.13
N HIS A 595 -16.68 -6.60 2.21
CA HIS A 595 -17.16 -6.37 3.55
C HIS A 595 -16.06 -5.78 4.45
N THR A 596 -16.41 -4.76 5.22
CA THR A 596 -15.57 -4.20 6.28
C THR A 596 -16.37 -3.98 7.56
N LYS A 597 -15.74 -4.19 8.69
CA LYS A 597 -16.30 -3.95 10.01
C LYS A 597 -15.80 -2.62 10.55
N LEU A 598 -16.70 -1.89 11.20
CA LEU A 598 -16.41 -0.61 11.84
C LEU A 598 -16.84 -0.70 13.28
N ASN A 599 -15.96 -0.28 14.17
CA ASN A 599 -16.28 -0.21 15.59
C ASN A 599 -17.40 0.82 15.84
N ALA A 600 -18.44 0.41 16.55
CA ALA A 600 -19.57 1.27 16.92
C ALA A 600 -19.40 1.94 18.29
N THR A 601 -18.44 1.51 19.11
CA THR A 601 -18.23 2.06 20.47
C THR A 601 -17.80 3.53 20.42
N GLY A 602 -18.19 4.30 21.43
CA GLY A 602 -17.87 5.73 21.53
C GLY A 602 -18.75 6.66 20.68
N TYR A 603 -19.72 6.13 19.96
CA TYR A 603 -20.70 6.93 19.25
C TYR A 603 -22.06 6.87 19.96
N ALA A 604 -22.39 7.93 20.73
CA ALA A 604 -23.71 8.05 21.33
C ALA A 604 -24.81 8.00 20.26
N PRO A 605 -25.98 7.40 20.54
CA PRO A 605 -27.10 7.37 19.61
C PRO A 605 -27.45 8.77 19.06
N GLY A 606 -27.62 8.86 17.74
CA GLY A 606 -27.87 10.12 17.04
C GLY A 606 -26.60 10.92 16.66
N LYS A 607 -25.42 10.52 17.09
CA LYS A 607 -24.17 11.14 16.64
C LYS A 607 -23.87 10.77 15.19
N LYS A 608 -23.49 11.76 14.38
CA LYS A 608 -23.06 11.53 12.98
C LYS A 608 -21.71 10.81 12.95
N ILE A 609 -21.66 9.70 12.23
CA ILE A 609 -20.44 8.96 11.91
C ILE A 609 -20.13 9.23 10.44
N THR A 610 -18.88 9.49 10.10
CA THR A 610 -18.42 9.72 8.72
C THR A 610 -17.26 8.79 8.40
N LEU A 611 -17.33 8.15 7.23
CA LEU A 611 -16.31 7.24 6.74
C LEU A 611 -15.87 7.66 5.34
N PRO A 612 -14.57 7.91 5.08
CA PRO A 612 -14.05 8.10 3.74
C PRO A 612 -14.01 6.77 2.98
N LEU A 613 -14.52 6.78 1.76
CA LEU A 613 -14.34 5.70 0.78
C LEU A 613 -13.25 6.13 -0.19
N ASN A 614 -12.20 5.33 -0.31
CA ASN A 614 -11.04 5.61 -1.15
C ASN A 614 -10.82 4.47 -2.16
N ALA A 615 -9.95 4.69 -3.13
CA ALA A 615 -9.59 3.70 -4.17
C ALA A 615 -10.78 3.16 -4.97
N LEU A 616 -11.81 3.99 -5.15
CA LEU A 616 -12.91 3.70 -6.07
C LEU A 616 -12.44 3.86 -7.52
N HIS A 617 -13.07 3.16 -8.45
CA HIS A 617 -12.84 3.37 -9.89
C HIS A 617 -13.70 4.53 -10.38
N GLU A 618 -13.17 5.34 -11.27
CA GLU A 618 -13.90 6.42 -11.92
C GLU A 618 -15.08 5.90 -12.76
N ASN A 619 -16.07 6.75 -12.98
CA ASN A 619 -17.25 6.46 -13.81
C ASN A 619 -17.91 5.11 -13.49
N THR A 620 -17.89 4.72 -12.22
CA THR A 620 -18.34 3.41 -11.74
C THR A 620 -19.47 3.59 -10.74
N THR A 621 -20.53 2.81 -10.93
CA THR A 621 -21.64 2.76 -9.97
C THR A 621 -21.35 1.72 -8.90
N TYR A 622 -21.43 2.13 -7.64
CA TYR A 622 -21.28 1.27 -6.46
C TYR A 622 -22.61 1.21 -5.71
N TYR A 623 -22.92 0.03 -5.25
CA TYR A 623 -24.00 -0.24 -4.30
C TYR A 623 -23.38 -0.46 -2.92
N LEU A 624 -23.98 0.18 -1.94
CA LEU A 624 -23.54 0.12 -0.55
C LEU A 624 -24.69 -0.41 0.31
N ALA A 625 -24.30 -1.15 1.33
CA ALA A 625 -25.23 -1.53 2.38
C ALA A 625 -24.54 -1.40 3.74
N ILE A 626 -25.31 -1.05 4.77
CA ILE A 626 -24.82 -0.99 6.14
C ILE A 626 -25.85 -1.61 7.08
N GLU A 627 -25.37 -2.35 8.09
CA GLU A 627 -26.16 -2.86 9.20
C GLU A 627 -25.42 -2.65 10.53
N ALA A 628 -26.14 -2.47 11.59
CA ALA A 628 -25.61 -2.47 12.95
C ALA A 628 -25.69 -3.89 13.52
N VAL A 629 -24.71 -4.27 14.33
CA VAL A 629 -24.61 -5.59 14.97
C VAL A 629 -24.42 -5.41 16.46
N ASP A 630 -25.22 -6.10 17.27
CA ASP A 630 -25.09 -6.13 18.72
C ASP A 630 -24.01 -7.12 19.18
N ARG A 631 -23.77 -7.16 20.48
CA ARG A 631 -22.83 -8.13 21.10
C ARG A 631 -23.24 -9.60 20.94
N TRP A 632 -24.51 -9.87 20.68
CA TRP A 632 -25.06 -11.21 20.52
C TRP A 632 -25.01 -11.69 19.04
N GLY A 633 -24.57 -10.81 18.13
CA GLY A 633 -24.54 -11.06 16.70
C GLY A 633 -25.85 -10.82 15.98
N LEU A 634 -26.85 -10.23 16.65
CA LEU A 634 -28.11 -9.86 15.99
C LEU A 634 -27.89 -8.61 15.13
N LYS A 635 -28.53 -8.58 13.97
CA LYS A 635 -28.31 -7.59 12.92
C LYS A 635 -29.55 -6.72 12.70
N SER A 636 -29.37 -5.42 12.52
CA SER A 636 -30.44 -4.44 12.32
C SER A 636 -31.19 -4.56 10.99
N GLY A 637 -30.74 -5.43 10.09
CA GLY A 637 -31.13 -5.44 8.68
C GLY A 637 -30.42 -4.34 7.86
N LEU A 638 -30.31 -4.56 6.56
CA LEU A 638 -29.54 -3.72 5.65
C LEU A 638 -30.21 -2.38 5.35
N THR A 639 -29.45 -1.30 5.40
CA THR A 639 -29.79 -0.01 4.81
C THR A 639 -28.94 0.20 3.57
N LEU A 640 -29.60 0.44 2.42
CA LEU A 640 -28.99 0.47 1.11
C LEU A 640 -28.76 1.91 0.65
N ALA A 641 -27.66 2.13 -0.09
CA ALA A 641 -27.38 3.35 -0.82
C ALA A 641 -26.69 3.03 -2.14
N GLN A 642 -26.59 4.02 -3.02
CA GLN A 642 -25.91 3.91 -4.30
C GLN A 642 -25.14 5.20 -4.56
N LEU A 643 -23.92 5.08 -5.10
CA LEU A 643 -23.13 6.20 -5.61
C LEU A 643 -22.62 5.88 -7.01
N THR A 644 -22.37 6.94 -7.78
CA THR A 644 -21.63 6.83 -9.04
C THR A 644 -20.51 7.84 -9.00
N THR A 645 -19.28 7.36 -9.12
CA THR A 645 -18.08 8.22 -9.15
C THR A 645 -18.06 9.07 -10.41
N LYS A 646 -17.42 10.24 -10.34
CA LYS A 646 -17.30 11.12 -11.50
C LYS A 646 -16.46 10.45 -12.58
N LYS A 647 -16.78 10.77 -13.85
CA LYS A 647 -15.97 10.39 -15.00
C LYS A 647 -14.79 11.36 -15.10
N ASN A 648 -13.60 10.83 -15.19
CA ASN A 648 -12.40 11.60 -15.48
C ASN A 648 -12.30 11.90 -16.98
N ASN A 649 -12.05 13.14 -17.35
CA ASN A 649 -11.82 13.55 -18.71
C ASN A 649 -10.33 13.85 -18.89
N PRO A 650 -9.68 13.36 -19.98
CA PRO A 650 -8.27 13.60 -20.18
C PRO A 650 -7.99 15.10 -20.44
N PRO A 651 -6.78 15.57 -20.15
CA PRO A 651 -6.37 16.93 -20.46
C PRO A 651 -6.53 17.28 -21.93
N VAL A 652 -6.73 18.56 -22.25
CA VAL A 652 -6.85 19.07 -23.61
C VAL A 652 -5.57 19.81 -24.00
N LEU A 653 -5.04 19.52 -25.21
CA LEU A 653 -3.92 20.20 -25.82
C LEU A 653 -4.39 20.96 -27.05
N THR A 654 -4.09 22.26 -27.16
CA THR A 654 -4.46 23.09 -28.30
C THR A 654 -3.24 23.84 -28.81
N ARG A 655 -2.92 23.66 -30.09
CA ARG A 655 -1.83 24.38 -30.74
C ARG A 655 -2.30 25.77 -31.20
N SER A 656 -1.46 26.78 -31.03
CA SER A 656 -1.81 28.19 -31.38
C SER A 656 -1.97 28.46 -32.88
N SER A 657 -1.52 27.59 -33.77
CA SER A 657 -1.59 27.74 -35.22
C SER A 657 -1.44 26.42 -35.95
N GLU A 658 -2.27 26.19 -36.96
CA GLU A 658 -2.20 25.05 -37.90
C GLU A 658 -1.15 25.21 -38.99
N LYS A 659 -0.38 26.34 -38.99
CA LYS A 659 0.70 26.59 -39.96
C LYS A 659 1.67 25.41 -40.00
N LYS A 660 2.05 25.00 -41.25
CA LYS A 660 3.15 24.03 -41.41
C LYS A 660 4.44 24.63 -40.90
N LEU A 661 5.09 23.95 -39.99
CA LEU A 661 6.36 24.37 -39.41
C LEU A 661 7.50 23.94 -40.35
N ARG A 662 8.29 24.92 -40.80
CA ARG A 662 9.46 24.69 -41.64
C ARG A 662 10.62 25.54 -41.15
N VAL A 663 11.76 24.94 -40.91
CA VAL A 663 12.97 25.65 -40.46
C VAL A 663 14.16 25.31 -41.34
N SER A 664 15.06 26.26 -41.42
CA SER A 664 16.35 26.11 -42.11
C SER A 664 17.49 26.65 -41.25
N ALA A 665 18.73 26.49 -41.69
CA ALA A 665 19.90 27.04 -40.98
C ALA A 665 19.81 28.57 -40.73
N LEU A 666 19.01 29.27 -41.57
CA LEU A 666 18.85 30.72 -41.52
C LEU A 666 17.50 31.17 -40.95
N THR A 667 16.56 30.26 -40.71
CA THR A 667 15.21 30.59 -40.24
C THR A 667 14.90 29.96 -38.89
N LYS A 668 14.00 30.57 -38.13
CA LYS A 668 13.45 30.08 -36.86
C LYS A 668 11.93 30.09 -36.94
N GLU A 669 11.28 29.15 -36.28
CA GLU A 669 9.85 29.16 -36.06
C GLU A 669 9.55 29.12 -34.56
N SER A 670 8.47 29.78 -34.15
CA SER A 670 7.99 29.74 -32.78
C SER A 670 6.47 29.54 -32.80
N PHE A 671 6.00 28.73 -31.90
CA PHE A 671 4.58 28.47 -31.70
C PHE A 671 4.32 28.14 -30.24
N SER A 672 3.07 28.08 -29.83
CA SER A 672 2.71 27.66 -28.50
C SER A 672 1.65 26.54 -28.52
N VAL A 673 1.65 25.75 -27.47
CA VAL A 673 0.61 24.79 -27.17
C VAL A 673 0.02 25.19 -25.81
N THR A 674 -1.29 25.37 -25.73
CA THR A 674 -2.01 25.55 -24.47
C THR A 674 -2.48 24.20 -23.98
N PHE A 675 -2.52 24.04 -22.67
CA PHE A 675 -3.06 22.85 -22.04
C PHE A 675 -4.01 23.26 -20.91
N SER A 676 -5.06 22.48 -20.75
CA SER A 676 -6.03 22.62 -19.67
C SER A 676 -6.63 21.27 -19.34
N ASP A 677 -7.19 21.15 -18.16
CA ASP A 677 -7.93 19.96 -17.77
C ASP A 677 -9.40 20.31 -17.59
N PRO A 678 -10.34 19.56 -18.21
CA PRO A 678 -11.77 19.84 -18.11
C PRO A 678 -12.29 19.68 -16.67
N ASP A 679 -11.63 18.83 -15.87
CA ASP A 679 -11.98 18.55 -14.47
C ASP A 679 -11.19 19.41 -13.47
N GLN A 680 -10.43 20.41 -14.00
CA GLN A 680 -9.58 21.35 -13.24
C GLN A 680 -8.47 20.65 -12.43
N GLN A 681 -8.02 19.50 -12.90
CA GLN A 681 -6.92 18.78 -12.29
C GLN A 681 -5.57 19.37 -12.68
N LYS A 682 -4.55 19.10 -11.88
CA LYS A 682 -3.17 19.45 -12.19
C LYS A 682 -2.69 18.60 -13.37
N VAL A 683 -2.18 19.27 -14.42
CA VAL A 683 -1.64 18.61 -15.61
C VAL A 683 -0.12 18.57 -15.52
N SER A 684 0.47 17.42 -15.79
CA SER A 684 1.91 17.24 -16.02
C SER A 684 2.18 17.11 -17.51
N ILE A 685 3.24 17.78 -17.97
CA ILE A 685 3.63 17.84 -19.39
C ILE A 685 4.95 17.12 -19.61
N SER A 686 5.01 16.26 -20.61
CA SER A 686 6.26 15.74 -21.15
C SER A 686 6.32 15.99 -22.66
N VAL A 687 7.52 16.28 -23.16
CA VAL A 687 7.80 16.53 -24.58
C VAL A 687 8.86 15.52 -25.03
N SER A 688 8.56 14.81 -26.11
CA SER A 688 9.44 13.80 -26.70
C SER A 688 9.50 13.94 -28.23
N GLY A 689 10.33 13.16 -28.90
CA GLY A 689 10.60 13.22 -30.35
C GLY A 689 11.97 13.79 -30.66
N GLU A 690 12.14 14.43 -31.84
CA GLU A 690 13.43 15.03 -32.25
C GLU A 690 13.75 16.24 -31.35
N SER A 691 14.78 16.09 -30.52
CA SER A 691 15.20 17.16 -29.59
C SER A 691 16.22 18.14 -30.16
N ARG A 692 16.89 17.82 -31.26
CA ARG A 692 17.91 18.69 -31.89
C ARG A 692 17.24 19.89 -32.50
N GLY A 693 17.58 21.08 -32.02
CA GLY A 693 17.03 22.34 -32.48
C GLY A 693 15.63 22.68 -31.99
N VAL A 694 15.06 21.85 -31.11
CA VAL A 694 13.81 22.11 -30.40
C VAL A 694 14.14 22.58 -28.99
N SER A 695 13.65 23.73 -28.60
CA SER A 695 13.64 24.20 -27.22
C SER A 695 12.24 24.60 -26.83
N TYR A 696 11.87 24.35 -25.55
CA TYR A 696 10.58 24.76 -25.05
C TYR A 696 10.68 25.28 -23.63
N GLN A 697 9.70 26.11 -23.25
CA GLN A 697 9.52 26.62 -21.90
C GLN A 697 8.03 26.54 -21.52
N ILE A 698 7.76 26.05 -20.30
CA ILE A 698 6.40 26.01 -19.76
C ILE A 698 6.19 27.27 -18.93
N SER A 699 5.11 28.00 -19.19
CA SER A 699 4.74 29.23 -18.49
C SER A 699 3.22 29.22 -18.29
N GLY A 700 2.76 29.03 -17.04
CA GLY A 700 1.36 28.85 -16.70
C GLY A 700 0.73 27.67 -17.44
N ASP A 701 -0.30 27.94 -18.22
CA ASP A 701 -1.06 26.99 -19.05
C ASP A 701 -0.53 26.85 -20.50
N LYS A 702 0.69 27.34 -20.78
CA LYS A 702 1.28 27.38 -22.14
C LYS A 702 2.67 26.76 -22.17
N ILE A 703 2.94 26.10 -23.29
CA ILE A 703 4.25 25.60 -23.66
C ILE A 703 4.69 26.44 -24.87
N LEU A 704 5.77 27.18 -24.71
CA LEU A 704 6.33 28.02 -25.77
C LEU A 704 7.46 27.25 -26.46
N PHE A 705 7.31 26.96 -27.75
CA PHE A 705 8.30 26.24 -28.53
C PHE A 705 9.11 27.23 -29.42
N SER A 706 10.41 26.95 -29.55
CA SER A 706 11.28 27.57 -30.54
C SER A 706 12.03 26.48 -31.31
N LEU A 707 11.91 26.51 -32.62
CA LEU A 707 12.52 25.56 -33.54
C LEU A 707 13.68 26.24 -34.28
N ARG A 708 14.83 25.53 -34.40
CA ARG A 708 16.00 25.89 -35.22
C ARG A 708 16.46 24.66 -35.99
N ALA A 709 17.03 24.87 -37.16
CA ALA A 709 17.56 23.76 -37.98
C ALA A 709 18.97 23.37 -37.48
N VAL A 710 19.02 22.42 -36.55
CA VAL A 710 20.27 21.75 -36.16
C VAL A 710 20.28 20.25 -36.51
N ALA A 711 19.16 19.73 -37.05
CA ALA A 711 19.04 18.39 -37.57
C ALA A 711 19.33 18.33 -39.08
N PRO A 712 19.67 17.21 -39.72
CA PRO A 712 19.70 17.05 -41.17
C PRO A 712 18.38 17.44 -41.85
N VAL A 713 18.44 17.71 -43.14
CA VAL A 713 17.22 17.95 -43.94
C VAL A 713 16.30 16.71 -43.83
N GLY A 714 15.04 16.92 -43.47
CA GLY A 714 14.08 15.83 -43.29
C GLY A 714 12.79 16.28 -42.65
N LYS A 715 11.90 15.30 -42.44
CA LYS A 715 10.64 15.47 -41.70
C LYS A 715 10.82 14.92 -40.30
N TYR A 716 10.36 15.66 -39.31
CA TYR A 716 10.51 15.36 -37.91
C TYR A 716 9.19 15.58 -37.18
N GLU A 717 9.10 15.09 -35.96
CA GLU A 717 7.90 15.17 -35.13
C GLU A 717 8.26 15.48 -33.67
N ILE A 718 7.48 16.33 -33.04
CA ILE A 718 7.48 16.58 -31.61
C ILE A 718 6.18 16.01 -31.07
N THR A 719 6.25 15.18 -30.03
CA THR A 719 5.08 14.70 -29.32
C THR A 719 4.98 15.37 -27.94
N VAL A 720 3.88 16.08 -27.70
CA VAL A 720 3.53 16.64 -26.41
C VAL A 720 2.54 15.71 -25.78
N THR A 721 2.84 15.23 -24.56
CA THR A 721 1.94 14.41 -23.75
C THR A 721 1.52 15.19 -22.51
N ALA A 722 0.24 15.40 -22.35
CA ALA A 722 -0.38 15.95 -21.16
C ALA A 722 -0.98 14.79 -20.34
N THR A 723 -0.70 14.74 -19.03
CA THR A 723 -1.19 13.69 -18.13
C THR A 723 -1.79 14.37 -16.90
N ASP A 724 -3.01 14.01 -16.52
CA ASP A 724 -3.65 14.45 -15.28
C ASP A 724 -3.14 13.66 -14.05
N VAL A 725 -3.66 13.98 -12.87
CA VAL A 725 -3.26 13.32 -11.60
C VAL A 725 -3.80 11.89 -11.47
N LEU A 726 -4.79 11.50 -12.28
CA LEU A 726 -5.38 10.16 -12.31
C LEU A 726 -4.76 9.28 -13.40
N GLY A 727 -3.86 9.87 -14.23
CA GLY A 727 -3.10 9.15 -15.23
C GLY A 727 -3.72 9.14 -16.64
N ALA A 728 -4.86 9.84 -16.88
CA ALA A 728 -5.40 9.96 -18.21
C ALA A 728 -4.52 10.90 -19.06
N LYS A 729 -4.37 10.57 -20.35
CA LYS A 729 -3.37 11.20 -21.23
C LYS A 729 -3.98 11.70 -22.53
N THR A 730 -3.50 12.84 -22.97
CA THR A 730 -3.69 13.34 -24.32
C THR A 730 -2.34 13.56 -24.99
N LEU A 731 -2.22 13.09 -26.21
CA LEU A 731 -1.03 13.25 -27.04
C LEU A 731 -1.32 14.20 -28.19
N LEU A 732 -0.41 15.14 -28.43
CA LEU A 732 -0.42 16.03 -29.58
C LEU A 732 0.86 15.85 -30.38
N SER A 733 0.72 15.30 -31.60
CA SER A 733 1.82 15.18 -32.58
C SER A 733 1.94 16.47 -33.39
N ILE A 734 3.15 17.02 -33.48
CA ILE A 734 3.47 18.29 -34.16
C ILE A 734 4.58 18.03 -35.17
N PRO A 735 4.20 17.78 -36.45
CA PRO A 735 5.19 17.57 -37.48
C PRO A 735 5.87 18.90 -37.88
N PHE A 736 7.16 18.85 -38.17
CA PHE A 736 7.92 19.94 -38.73
C PHE A 736 8.93 19.44 -39.79
N GLU A 737 9.36 20.33 -40.65
CA GLU A 737 10.31 20.01 -41.71
C GLU A 737 11.57 20.88 -41.57
N VAL A 738 12.72 20.23 -41.61
CA VAL A 738 14.02 20.88 -41.77
C VAL A 738 14.33 20.86 -43.25
N TYR A 739 14.53 22.02 -43.86
CA TYR A 739 14.78 22.15 -45.30
C TYR A 739 16.04 23.00 -45.59
N THR A 740 16.61 22.83 -46.82
CA THR A 740 17.69 23.69 -47.25
C THR A 740 17.12 25.02 -47.70
N TYR A 741 17.48 26.10 -47.03
CA TYR A 741 17.10 27.43 -47.39
C TYR A 741 17.77 27.85 -48.69
N LYS A 742 16.99 28.30 -49.69
CA LYS A 742 17.46 28.76 -50.95
C LYS A 742 17.52 30.28 -50.98
N ALA A 743 18.75 30.84 -50.91
CA ALA A 743 18.97 32.28 -50.99
C ALA A 743 18.67 32.80 -52.37
N PRO A 744 18.29 34.08 -52.51
CA PRO A 744 18.13 34.70 -53.84
C PRO A 744 19.46 34.70 -54.61
N ALA A 745 19.42 34.45 -55.86
CA ALA A 745 20.61 34.50 -56.75
C ALA A 745 20.30 35.11 -58.09
N PHE A 746 21.26 35.85 -58.67
CA PHE A 746 21.13 36.27 -60.03
C PHE A 746 21.44 35.11 -60.99
N ILE A 747 20.46 34.74 -61.80
CA ILE A 747 20.52 33.63 -62.76
C ILE A 747 20.81 34.10 -64.21
N SER A 748 20.72 35.40 -64.38
CA SER A 748 21.03 36.00 -65.68
C SER A 748 21.55 37.42 -65.51
N SER A 749 22.32 37.89 -66.48
CA SER A 749 22.85 39.26 -66.50
C SER A 749 21.80 40.25 -67.02
N LEU A 750 21.81 41.43 -66.45
CA LEU A 750 21.03 42.54 -66.95
C LEU A 750 21.73 43.24 -68.16
N GLY A 751 22.90 42.81 -68.53
CA GLY A 751 23.67 43.33 -69.70
C GLY A 751 24.20 44.74 -69.47
N SER A 752 24.71 45.35 -70.52
CA SER A 752 25.12 46.77 -70.59
C SER A 752 24.02 47.60 -71.20
N HIS A 753 23.81 48.80 -70.71
CA HIS A 753 22.77 49.74 -71.19
C HIS A 753 23.34 51.04 -71.68
N VAL A 754 22.61 51.60 -72.63
CA VAL A 754 22.86 52.94 -73.13
C VAL A 754 21.63 53.80 -72.86
N VAL A 755 21.82 55.01 -72.41
CA VAL A 755 20.73 55.98 -72.14
C VAL A 755 21.14 57.37 -72.59
N GLY A 756 20.23 58.09 -73.25
CA GLY A 756 20.47 59.49 -73.63
C GLY A 756 20.38 60.48 -72.46
N ILE A 757 21.05 61.60 -72.55
CA ILE A 757 20.88 62.71 -71.60
C ILE A 757 19.43 63.12 -71.54
N GLY A 758 18.84 63.22 -70.29
CA GLY A 758 17.42 63.53 -70.07
C GLY A 758 16.44 62.37 -70.33
N GLN A 759 16.90 61.26 -70.88
CA GLN A 759 16.09 60.05 -71.17
C GLN A 759 16.14 59.10 -69.98
N SER A 760 15.11 58.25 -69.84
CA SER A 760 15.05 57.20 -68.87
C SER A 760 14.83 55.85 -69.54
N THR A 761 15.44 54.75 -68.92
CA THR A 761 15.21 53.38 -69.31
C THR A 761 14.72 52.58 -68.07
N THR A 762 13.77 51.66 -68.27
CA THR A 762 13.27 50.83 -67.20
C THR A 762 13.65 49.38 -67.46
N LEU A 763 14.21 48.73 -66.41
CA LEU A 763 14.65 47.32 -66.41
C LEU A 763 13.89 46.57 -65.39
N ASP A 764 13.36 45.36 -65.72
CA ASP A 764 12.77 44.45 -64.78
C ASP A 764 13.84 43.53 -64.22
N VAL A 765 14.14 43.66 -62.95
CA VAL A 765 15.11 42.83 -62.19
C VAL A 765 14.59 41.47 -61.82
N ALA A 766 13.30 41.35 -61.47
CA ALA A 766 12.69 40.12 -61.02
C ALA A 766 12.93 38.91 -61.95
N PRO A 767 12.84 38.99 -63.30
CA PRO A 767 13.12 37.85 -64.17
C PRO A 767 14.58 37.38 -64.19
N THR A 768 15.51 38.15 -63.66
CA THR A 768 16.93 37.84 -63.59
C THR A 768 17.33 37.17 -62.28
N LEU A 769 16.37 36.98 -61.37
CA LEU A 769 16.57 36.43 -60.07
C LEU A 769 15.90 35.06 -59.93
N GLU A 770 16.59 34.14 -59.33
CA GLU A 770 16.01 32.94 -58.70
C GLU A 770 15.48 33.35 -57.33
N LYS A 771 14.15 33.17 -57.11
CA LYS A 771 13.51 33.63 -55.87
C LYS A 771 13.81 32.67 -54.74
N SER A 772 14.00 33.20 -53.53
CA SER A 772 13.97 32.43 -52.31
C SER A 772 12.54 31.97 -52.01
N ASP A 773 12.42 30.84 -51.27
CA ASP A 773 11.13 30.20 -50.95
C ASP A 773 10.21 31.16 -50.16
N GLY A 774 9.31 31.85 -50.88
CA GLY A 774 8.17 32.54 -50.27
C GLY A 774 8.47 33.84 -49.50
N VAL A 775 9.71 34.36 -49.56
CA VAL A 775 10.10 35.60 -48.90
C VAL A 775 10.05 36.77 -49.84
N ALA A 776 9.52 37.92 -49.42
CA ALA A 776 9.51 39.15 -50.17
C ALA A 776 10.94 39.69 -50.32
N LEU A 777 11.31 40.04 -51.54
CA LEU A 777 12.63 40.62 -51.83
C LEU A 777 12.59 42.16 -51.70
N THR A 778 13.64 42.70 -51.16
CA THR A 778 13.91 44.15 -51.14
C THR A 778 15.03 44.49 -52.09
N TYR A 779 14.94 45.63 -52.73
CA TYR A 779 15.87 46.05 -53.78
C TYR A 779 16.49 47.38 -53.38
N LYS A 780 17.77 47.56 -53.69
CA LYS A 780 18.48 48.84 -53.66
C LYS A 780 19.32 49.03 -54.95
N ALA A 781 19.27 50.21 -55.49
CA ALA A 781 20.09 50.57 -56.66
C ALA A 781 20.89 51.82 -56.36
N ARG A 782 22.18 51.83 -56.76
CA ARG A 782 23.05 52.99 -56.65
C ARG A 782 23.94 53.13 -57.89
N VAL A 783 24.00 54.34 -58.48
CA VAL A 783 24.93 54.61 -59.55
C VAL A 783 26.29 54.93 -58.96
N SER A 784 27.37 54.34 -59.52
CA SER A 784 28.74 54.54 -59.00
C SER A 784 29.18 56.03 -59.17
N ASP A 785 28.78 56.69 -60.27
CA ASP A 785 28.98 58.16 -60.47
C ASP A 785 27.60 58.81 -60.71
N GLY A 786 27.05 59.37 -59.61
CA GLY A 786 25.72 60.00 -59.62
C GLY A 786 25.66 61.28 -60.39
N SER A 787 26.77 61.83 -60.85
CA SER A 787 26.80 62.99 -61.77
C SER A 787 26.46 62.67 -63.23
N LEU A 788 26.65 61.39 -63.61
CA LEU A 788 26.42 60.88 -64.95
C LEU A 788 25.00 60.32 -65.11
N ALA A 789 24.45 59.72 -64.12
CA ALA A 789 23.12 59.12 -64.15
C ALA A 789 22.46 59.02 -62.74
N SER A 790 21.14 58.86 -62.72
CA SER A 790 20.42 58.46 -61.48
C SER A 790 19.75 57.12 -61.67
N ALA A 791 19.58 56.37 -60.60
CA ALA A 791 18.87 55.13 -60.68
C ALA A 791 17.94 55.00 -59.44
N THR A 792 16.72 54.52 -59.60
CA THR A 792 15.72 54.19 -58.57
C THR A 792 15.12 52.86 -58.90
N ILE A 793 14.80 52.09 -57.85
CA ILE A 793 14.16 50.79 -57.95
C ILE A 793 12.97 50.69 -57.01
N ASN A 794 11.84 50.15 -57.42
CA ASN A 794 10.66 49.98 -56.60
C ASN A 794 10.59 48.57 -55.99
N ALA A 795 9.59 48.32 -55.12
CA ALA A 795 9.36 47.06 -54.50
C ALA A 795 9.06 45.89 -55.45
N ASP A 796 8.58 46.16 -56.63
CA ASP A 796 8.31 45.17 -57.69
C ASP A 796 9.57 44.79 -58.47
N GLY A 797 10.72 45.41 -58.17
CA GLY A 797 11.98 45.16 -58.87
C GLY A 797 12.09 45.89 -60.24
N GLN A 798 11.37 46.97 -60.46
CA GLN A 798 11.51 47.83 -61.62
C GLN A 798 12.58 48.91 -61.40
N LEU A 799 13.71 48.76 -62.06
CA LEU A 799 14.85 49.67 -62.00
C LEU A 799 14.71 50.74 -63.13
N VAL A 800 14.58 52.00 -62.74
CA VAL A 800 14.56 53.15 -63.66
C VAL A 800 15.88 53.84 -63.58
N ILE A 801 16.53 53.94 -64.71
CA ILE A 801 17.81 54.58 -64.88
C ILE A 801 17.66 55.87 -65.80
N ARG A 802 18.15 57.02 -65.37
CA ARG A 802 18.06 58.26 -66.09
C ARG A 802 19.44 58.82 -66.38
N GLY A 803 19.73 59.16 -67.61
CA GLY A 803 20.98 59.83 -68.06
C GLY A 803 21.02 61.32 -67.68
N LEU A 804 22.10 61.80 -67.09
CA LEU A 804 22.28 63.20 -66.68
C LEU A 804 23.39 63.91 -67.40
N LYS A 805 24.52 63.23 -67.65
CA LYS A 805 25.71 63.77 -68.32
C LYS A 805 26.41 62.66 -69.08
N THR A 806 27.03 62.97 -70.22
CA THR A 806 27.75 61.97 -71.07
C THR A 806 28.93 61.38 -70.30
N GLY A 807 29.07 60.05 -70.36
CA GLY A 807 30.14 59.30 -69.76
C GLY A 807 29.80 57.84 -69.57
N THR A 808 30.70 57.12 -68.91
CA THR A 808 30.48 55.69 -68.62
C THR A 808 30.52 55.50 -67.12
N THR A 809 29.52 54.82 -66.59
CA THR A 809 29.37 54.48 -65.19
C THR A 809 28.77 53.11 -65.04
N GLN A 810 28.39 52.71 -63.85
CA GLN A 810 27.63 51.44 -63.57
C GLN A 810 26.57 51.66 -62.51
N VAL A 811 25.51 50.90 -62.60
CA VAL A 811 24.45 50.82 -61.57
C VAL A 811 24.74 49.57 -60.76
N ASN A 812 25.00 49.73 -59.48
CA ASN A 812 25.13 48.64 -58.51
C ASN A 812 23.74 48.33 -57.94
N LEU A 813 23.35 47.12 -58.03
CA LEU A 813 22.07 46.59 -57.57
C LEU A 813 22.31 45.56 -56.41
N GLU A 814 21.62 45.78 -55.32
CA GLU A 814 21.60 44.89 -54.18
C GLU A 814 20.17 44.31 -53.98
N VAL A 815 20.07 43.02 -53.82
CA VAL A 815 18.81 42.31 -53.54
C VAL A 815 18.94 41.52 -52.25
N SER A 816 17.98 41.72 -51.40
CA SER A 816 17.97 41.03 -50.06
C SER A 816 16.60 40.42 -49.80
N ASP A 817 16.60 39.23 -49.20
CA ASP A 817 15.45 38.55 -48.60
C ASP A 817 15.34 38.82 -47.10
N GLY A 818 16.24 39.60 -46.52
CA GLY A 818 16.30 39.88 -45.07
C GLY A 818 16.80 38.73 -44.22
N ILE A 819 17.15 37.61 -44.83
CA ILE A 819 17.54 36.35 -44.17
C ILE A 819 18.97 35.96 -44.51
N SER A 820 19.27 35.88 -45.80
CA SER A 820 20.62 35.58 -46.32
C SER A 820 21.47 36.83 -46.52
N THR A 821 22.75 36.66 -46.81
CA THR A 821 23.60 37.77 -47.25
C THR A 821 23.04 38.37 -48.55
N PRO A 822 22.84 39.68 -48.66
CA PRO A 822 22.33 40.30 -49.86
C PRO A 822 23.19 39.98 -51.08
N VAL A 823 22.55 39.66 -52.19
CA VAL A 823 23.23 39.44 -53.51
C VAL A 823 23.36 40.72 -54.27
N GLN A 824 24.51 40.89 -54.95
CA GLN A 824 24.85 42.13 -55.64
C GLN A 824 25.21 41.85 -57.10
N THR A 825 24.90 42.79 -57.94
CA THR A 825 25.37 42.80 -59.37
C THR A 825 25.58 44.24 -59.80
N SER A 826 26.42 44.38 -60.82
CA SER A 826 26.66 45.72 -61.46
C SER A 826 26.22 45.70 -62.89
N ILE A 827 25.58 46.76 -63.33
CA ILE A 827 25.08 46.98 -64.69
C ILE A 827 25.91 48.09 -65.35
N PRO A 828 26.74 47.76 -66.29
CA PRO A 828 27.46 48.77 -67.00
C PRO A 828 26.52 49.72 -67.76
N LEU A 829 26.77 51.07 -67.66
CA LEU A 829 25.91 52.09 -68.22
C LEU A 829 26.74 53.13 -68.98
N ARG A 830 26.34 53.41 -70.24
CA ARG A 830 26.87 54.48 -71.02
C ARG A 830 25.79 55.54 -71.26
N VAL A 831 26.08 56.77 -70.88
CA VAL A 831 25.25 57.94 -71.12
C VAL A 831 25.78 58.68 -72.30
N VAL A 832 24.88 58.99 -73.29
CA VAL A 832 25.27 59.64 -74.55
C VAL A 832 24.40 60.85 -74.77
N GLN A 833 24.95 61.90 -75.56
CA GLN A 833 24.23 63.15 -75.81
C GLN A 833 23.11 62.97 -76.82
N ASN A 834 23.32 62.13 -77.82
CA ASN A 834 22.32 61.72 -78.80
C ASN A 834 22.66 60.33 -79.31
N THR A 835 21.67 59.49 -79.60
CA THR A 835 21.98 58.12 -80.03
C THR A 835 21.40 57.85 -81.41
N SER A 836 22.22 57.40 -82.34
CA SER A 836 21.81 56.68 -83.54
C SER A 836 21.69 55.16 -83.43
N GLU A 837 21.94 54.64 -82.19
CA GLU A 837 21.84 53.19 -81.97
C GLU A 837 20.37 52.75 -81.85
N PRO A 838 19.95 51.71 -82.64
CA PRO A 838 18.55 51.29 -82.65
C PRO A 838 18.08 50.53 -81.38
N VAL A 839 19.03 49.91 -80.65
CA VAL A 839 18.77 49.08 -79.41
C VAL A 839 19.64 49.56 -78.25
N TYR A 840 19.07 49.89 -77.15
CA TYR A 840 19.74 50.35 -75.95
C TYR A 840 20.11 49.19 -75.01
N SER A 841 19.28 48.11 -74.99
CA SER A 841 19.62 46.91 -74.22
C SER A 841 18.85 45.68 -74.66
N VAL A 842 19.35 44.55 -74.35
CA VAL A 842 18.73 43.24 -74.52
C VAL A 842 19.02 42.41 -73.24
N TYR A 843 17.95 41.99 -72.56
CA TYR A 843 18.05 41.21 -71.26
C TYR A 843 16.81 40.40 -71.04
N PRO A 844 16.83 39.37 -70.13
CA PRO A 844 17.98 38.80 -69.50
C PRO A 844 18.80 37.95 -70.46
N ILE A 845 20.11 37.80 -70.22
CA ILE A 845 20.97 36.88 -70.93
C ILE A 845 21.78 36.06 -69.89
N PRO A 846 21.60 34.74 -69.82
CA PRO A 846 20.73 33.92 -70.67
C PRO A 846 19.26 34.17 -70.49
N ALA A 847 18.44 33.92 -71.51
CA ALA A 847 16.99 34.02 -71.50
C ALA A 847 16.35 32.66 -71.19
N THR A 848 15.29 32.62 -70.35
CA THR A 848 14.54 31.38 -70.06
C THR A 848 13.19 31.38 -70.82
N THR A 849 12.30 32.27 -70.50
CA THR A 849 10.98 32.33 -71.08
C THR A 849 10.76 33.54 -71.99
N GLU A 850 11.46 34.61 -71.72
CA GLU A 850 11.31 35.91 -72.41
C GLU A 850 12.64 36.62 -72.54
N LEU A 851 12.69 37.48 -73.56
CA LEU A 851 13.82 38.37 -73.88
C LEU A 851 13.26 39.79 -74.09
N ASN A 852 13.74 40.72 -73.29
CA ASN A 852 13.33 42.09 -73.38
C ASN A 852 14.32 42.89 -74.28
N ILE A 853 13.84 43.64 -75.25
CA ILE A 853 14.64 44.50 -76.14
C ILE A 853 14.21 45.94 -75.90
N VAL A 854 15.12 46.75 -75.34
CA VAL A 854 14.87 48.18 -75.16
C VAL A 854 15.40 48.86 -76.39
N LEU A 855 14.50 49.46 -77.12
CA LEU A 855 14.80 50.15 -78.37
C LEU A 855 15.01 51.65 -78.11
N ASN A 856 15.66 52.31 -79.05
CA ASN A 856 15.75 53.77 -79.05
C ASN A 856 14.35 54.35 -79.03
N PRO A 857 14.04 55.30 -78.11
CA PRO A 857 12.70 55.92 -78.00
C PRO A 857 12.22 56.58 -79.32
N ALA A 858 13.08 56.93 -80.20
CA ALA A 858 12.73 57.44 -81.54
C ALA A 858 12.31 56.36 -82.51
N THR A 859 12.44 55.09 -82.16
CA THR A 859 12.06 53.96 -83.02
C THR A 859 10.56 53.73 -82.98
N GLN A 860 9.86 54.01 -84.11
CA GLN A 860 8.41 53.77 -84.22
C GLN A 860 8.08 52.34 -84.67
N ARG A 861 8.92 51.78 -85.52
CA ARG A 861 8.81 50.42 -86.05
C ARG A 861 10.17 49.75 -86.05
N ALA A 862 10.20 48.44 -85.66
CA ALA A 862 11.38 47.62 -85.77
C ALA A 862 11.03 46.23 -86.27
N ASN A 863 11.81 45.73 -87.23
CA ASN A 863 11.78 44.31 -87.58
C ASN A 863 12.77 43.55 -86.71
N ILE A 864 12.27 42.52 -85.98
CA ILE A 864 13.08 41.72 -85.08
C ILE A 864 13.18 40.31 -85.63
N GLN A 865 14.42 39.84 -85.81
CA GLN A 865 14.75 38.49 -86.29
C GLN A 865 15.62 37.75 -85.28
N ILE A 866 15.39 36.45 -85.13
CA ILE A 866 16.23 35.55 -84.36
C ILE A 866 16.75 34.43 -85.29
N TYR A 867 18.03 34.21 -85.23
CA TYR A 867 18.70 33.15 -85.97
C TYR A 867 19.32 32.12 -85.01
N SER A 868 19.23 30.83 -85.34
CA SER A 868 20.02 29.75 -84.68
C SER A 868 21.52 29.93 -84.97
N LEU A 869 22.34 29.19 -84.25
CA LEU A 869 23.81 29.16 -84.45
C LEU A 869 24.17 28.71 -85.85
N THR A 870 23.37 27.91 -86.55
CA THR A 870 23.50 27.43 -87.92
C THR A 870 22.99 28.42 -88.97
N GLY A 871 22.54 29.61 -88.59
CA GLY A 871 22.07 30.66 -89.46
C GLY A 871 20.59 30.52 -89.88
N VAL A 872 19.88 29.51 -89.37
CA VAL A 872 18.40 29.38 -89.64
C VAL A 872 17.61 30.44 -88.91
N LYS A 873 16.75 31.16 -89.65
CA LYS A 873 15.87 32.17 -89.05
C LYS A 873 14.69 31.46 -88.32
N VAL A 874 14.63 31.63 -86.98
CA VAL A 874 13.58 30.99 -86.14
C VAL A 874 12.50 31.97 -85.71
N LEU A 875 12.73 33.29 -85.93
CA LEU A 875 11.72 34.32 -85.67
C LEU A 875 11.99 35.49 -86.70
N ASP A 876 10.90 36.04 -87.27
CA ASP A 876 10.91 37.22 -88.09
C ASP A 876 9.60 37.96 -87.90
N ARG A 877 9.63 39.10 -87.21
CA ARG A 877 8.42 39.86 -86.92
C ARG A 877 8.65 41.36 -86.89
N ASP A 878 7.67 42.10 -87.48
CA ASP A 878 7.59 43.54 -87.35
C ASP A 878 6.87 43.90 -86.02
N TYR A 879 7.42 44.89 -85.39
CA TYR A 879 6.85 45.45 -84.15
C TYR A 879 6.62 46.95 -84.28
N THR A 880 5.39 47.43 -84.02
CA THR A 880 5.14 48.81 -83.74
C THR A 880 5.48 49.14 -82.34
N VAL A 881 6.37 50.06 -82.08
CA VAL A 881 6.93 50.35 -80.76
C VAL A 881 6.12 51.50 -80.14
N GLY A 882 5.50 51.24 -79.04
CA GLY A 882 4.72 52.25 -78.27
C GLY A 882 5.65 52.98 -77.32
N GLY A 883 5.20 54.08 -76.69
CA GLY A 883 5.91 55.14 -76.00
C GLY A 883 7.02 54.86 -75.00
N ILE A 884 7.24 53.58 -74.57
CA ILE A 884 8.40 53.25 -73.74
C ILE A 884 9.53 52.51 -74.45
N GLY A 885 9.45 52.36 -75.79
CA GLY A 885 10.55 51.74 -76.50
C GLY A 885 10.94 50.32 -76.15
N LYS A 886 10.07 49.52 -75.53
CA LYS A 886 10.36 48.12 -75.04
C LYS A 886 9.56 47.11 -75.85
N VAL A 887 10.23 46.09 -76.40
CA VAL A 887 9.62 44.92 -77.01
C VAL A 887 9.94 43.67 -76.13
N LYS A 888 8.91 42.93 -75.78
CA LYS A 888 9.02 41.69 -75.05
C LYS A 888 8.79 40.48 -75.94
N LEU A 889 9.81 39.70 -76.18
CA LEU A 889 9.77 38.48 -76.99
C LEU A 889 9.59 37.24 -76.07
N LEU A 890 8.59 36.44 -76.40
CA LEU A 890 8.45 35.11 -75.75
C LEU A 890 9.37 34.11 -76.43
N VAL A 891 10.44 33.70 -75.78
CA VAL A 891 11.45 32.73 -76.28
C VAL A 891 11.29 31.33 -75.67
N LYS A 892 10.20 31.08 -74.96
CA LYS A 892 9.97 29.78 -74.30
C LYS A 892 9.92 28.57 -75.24
N ASN A 893 9.57 28.81 -76.51
CA ASN A 893 9.46 27.76 -77.51
C ASN A 893 10.76 27.58 -78.32
N LEU A 894 11.80 28.31 -78.03
CA LEU A 894 13.13 28.10 -78.63
C LEU A 894 13.82 26.95 -77.80
N ALA A 895 14.50 26.06 -78.50
CA ALA A 895 15.32 25.04 -77.88
C ALA A 895 16.50 25.70 -77.10
N PRO A 896 16.96 25.10 -75.96
CA PRO A 896 18.17 25.57 -75.29
C PRO A 896 19.34 25.67 -76.31
N GLY A 897 20.05 26.78 -76.31
CA GLY A 897 21.17 27.02 -77.24
C GLY A 897 21.53 28.46 -77.45
N ALA A 898 22.55 28.70 -78.24
CA ALA A 898 22.97 30.04 -78.66
C ALA A 898 22.18 30.54 -79.88
N TYR A 899 21.76 31.79 -79.82
CA TYR A 899 21.00 32.45 -80.88
C TYR A 899 21.56 33.86 -81.23
N THR A 900 21.30 34.37 -82.40
CA THR A 900 21.60 35.73 -82.80
C THR A 900 20.30 36.49 -82.96
N LEU A 901 20.13 37.56 -82.20
CA LEU A 901 19.08 38.55 -82.34
C LEU A 901 19.57 39.63 -83.34
N ARG A 902 18.74 39.96 -84.38
CA ARG A 902 18.91 41.10 -85.28
C ARG A 902 17.70 42.01 -85.19
N VAL A 903 17.97 43.29 -84.99
CA VAL A 903 16.92 44.32 -84.97
C VAL A 903 17.22 45.31 -86.10
N GLN A 904 16.25 45.59 -86.96
CA GLN A 904 16.35 46.57 -88.05
C GLN A 904 15.25 47.63 -87.80
N SER A 905 15.64 48.91 -87.87
CA SER A 905 14.73 50.01 -87.72
C SER A 905 15.19 51.19 -88.59
N ALA A 906 14.47 52.31 -88.56
CA ALA A 906 14.85 53.53 -89.26
C ALA A 906 16.13 54.15 -88.63
N GLN A 907 16.52 53.84 -87.48
CA GLN A 907 17.74 54.25 -86.78
C GLN A 907 18.95 53.38 -87.12
N GLY A 908 18.83 52.31 -87.92
CA GLY A 908 19.85 51.34 -88.20
C GLY A 908 19.59 49.89 -87.92
N SER A 909 20.72 49.11 -88.00
CA SER A 909 20.67 47.66 -87.64
C SER A 909 21.50 47.37 -86.43
N TYR A 910 20.97 46.50 -85.54
CA TYR A 910 21.59 46.02 -84.30
C TYR A 910 21.62 44.48 -84.28
N THR A 911 22.73 43.90 -83.88
CA THR A 911 22.90 42.45 -83.79
C THR A 911 23.50 42.07 -82.43
N LYS A 912 22.94 41.07 -81.76
CA LYS A 912 23.41 40.61 -80.47
C LYS A 912 23.23 39.10 -80.36
N ALA A 913 24.25 38.42 -79.88
CA ALA A 913 24.15 37.02 -79.49
C ALA A 913 23.52 36.94 -78.13
N PHE A 914 22.67 35.93 -77.93
CA PHE A 914 22.12 35.56 -76.66
C PHE A 914 22.01 34.06 -76.47
N VAL A 915 21.94 33.59 -75.22
CA VAL A 915 21.77 32.18 -74.84
C VAL A 915 20.36 31.97 -74.35
N LYS A 916 19.70 30.94 -74.88
CA LYS A 916 18.43 30.41 -74.35
C LYS A 916 18.76 29.22 -73.49
N LYS A 917 18.34 29.26 -72.19
CA LYS A 917 18.39 28.16 -71.24
C LYS A 917 17.12 27.35 -71.24
#